data_50cbc1fabd573791173b2330b053f537
#
_entry.id   50cbc1fabd573791173b2330b053f537
#
_cell.length_a   1.000
_cell.length_b   1.000
_cell.length_c   1.000
_cell.angle_alpha   90.00
_cell.angle_beta   90.00
_cell.angle_gamma   90.00
#
_symmetry.space_group_name_H-M   'P 1'
#
loop_
_entity.id
_entity.type
_entity.pdbx_description
1 polymer ?
#
loop_
_entity_poly.entity_id
_entity_poly.type
_entity_poly.pdbx_seq_one_letter_code
_entity_poly.pdbx_strand_id
1 'polypeptide(L)'
;MNQKQPPLPVCIYALFHPKAKESAALARSIFRWFRLKEDAEQGTTAGLPVYYRTQCKDGVTSPEMDWSGAKHNVVVVLVDDEMALDEDWRRTLGKLIERAERSRATPGVEQIHFLPVMVDKSLERLSILSQPIRIYSQTDPIEPPRPSTAIPADAAVQGAWEVECKRIQAARGRLRERRLRRSLTESMIRIMRGIDPKALPPRLKVFISHAKTDGAAIAARIRDGFAAISQLEPWFDQNDLPPGFDPFEPMVDGARSTSGGMIAVVTDRYPTRPWCRYEAMQARTPRELIEGGMPWTVQPTVAVLVAGSTWTRTVAPLAQVHRIGWPSASLARPSPDAHRSDVAAAARDWIALDEALQLRLREDECIADVVDRLLLEILFSDVFNRYVQRMNPDGRIILGFIPDGWTLANIKLKGAASRPREILYPGHRLRTPEQKELDTLVSGIFGEGVRVRSLEDHALDALATAGAGDTGGIPNAGAAGTVRVRVALSAGGTDSELWPAGIGSCHIDDLMVRLTRQLLSRNYYIAYGGTLAELDQPKNLTMSLLDAAEGWRSTSDFDLEPDRQPDPVNLINAPPVRNYAAWPNDQKITSSHRAQFLGLCEFISVEPQAVMDPDRKKADALTEMRTKMASDCGVRILFGGKIHGWSGWLPGLAEELLTSHEAGKPVLLLSGFGGCAALLAEYLKGAGGLPLALSFSDELKHRDPGEWLKPGTSRQDRQTKYQSMTTHLERIYAEYHDGTSRIHIIDEANETAAIAVILATLSRLFPRAAPGGE
;
A
#
# COMPACT_ATOMS: atom_id res chain seq x y z
N MET A 1 -34.71 3.32 -5.51
CA MET A 1 -33.77 2.56 -6.36
C MET A 1 -32.40 2.67 -5.72
N ASN A 2 -31.94 1.62 -5.06
CA ASN A 2 -30.58 1.55 -4.51
C ASN A 2 -29.58 1.65 -5.67
N GLN A 3 -28.92 2.79 -5.84
CA GLN A 3 -27.77 2.89 -6.73
C GLN A 3 -26.65 2.03 -6.12
N LYS A 4 -26.58 0.77 -6.55
CA LYS A 4 -25.37 -0.04 -6.31
C LYS A 4 -24.19 0.77 -6.86
N GLN A 5 -23.14 0.92 -6.05
CA GLN A 5 -21.90 1.51 -6.56
C GLN A 5 -21.49 0.77 -7.84
N PRO A 6 -21.01 1.49 -8.86
CA PRO A 6 -20.53 0.84 -10.06
C PRO A 6 -19.36 -0.10 -9.68
N PRO A 7 -19.28 -1.29 -10.28
CA PRO A 7 -18.19 -2.21 -10.00
C PRO A 7 -16.84 -1.52 -10.28
N LEU A 8 -15.80 -1.88 -9.55
CA LEU A 8 -14.45 -1.36 -9.77
C LEU A 8 -14.03 -1.59 -11.23
N PRO A 9 -13.19 -0.74 -11.83
CA PRO A 9 -12.67 -0.99 -13.18
C PRO A 9 -11.89 -2.29 -13.25
N VAL A 10 -11.06 -2.57 -12.24
CA VAL A 10 -10.17 -3.73 -12.20
C VAL A 10 -9.95 -4.21 -10.76
N CYS A 11 -9.86 -5.53 -10.61
CA CYS A 11 -9.43 -6.23 -9.40
C CYS A 11 -8.38 -7.28 -9.78
N ILE A 12 -7.38 -7.48 -8.94
CA ILE A 12 -6.29 -8.44 -9.15
C ILE A 12 -6.43 -9.57 -8.13
N TYR A 13 -6.43 -10.81 -8.63
CA TYR A 13 -6.33 -12.01 -7.81
C TYR A 13 -4.98 -12.68 -8.05
N ALA A 14 -4.12 -12.72 -7.04
CA ALA A 14 -2.85 -13.43 -7.09
C ALA A 14 -3.02 -14.84 -6.53
N LEU A 15 -2.85 -15.84 -7.39
CA LEU A 15 -2.98 -17.26 -7.07
C LEU A 15 -1.60 -17.87 -6.89
N PHE A 16 -1.36 -18.55 -5.77
CA PHE A 16 -0.11 -19.25 -5.50
C PHE A 16 -0.30 -20.41 -4.54
N HIS A 17 0.58 -21.40 -4.62
CA HIS A 17 0.54 -22.54 -3.71
C HIS A 17 1.12 -22.17 -2.33
N PRO A 18 0.46 -22.51 -1.20
CA PRO A 18 0.87 -22.04 0.14
C PRO A 18 2.24 -22.55 0.60
N LYS A 19 2.74 -23.66 0.05
CA LYS A 19 4.08 -24.19 0.34
C LYS A 19 5.19 -23.46 -0.44
N ALA A 20 4.86 -22.73 -1.49
CA ALA A 20 5.81 -22.08 -2.39
C ALA A 20 6.25 -20.71 -1.87
N LYS A 21 7.36 -20.63 -1.15
CA LYS A 21 7.86 -19.40 -0.53
C LYS A 21 8.19 -18.29 -1.54
N GLU A 22 8.75 -18.64 -2.71
CA GLU A 22 9.07 -17.67 -3.75
C GLU A 22 7.79 -17.06 -4.34
N SER A 23 6.81 -17.89 -4.67
CA SER A 23 5.51 -17.43 -5.17
C SER A 23 4.78 -16.52 -4.16
N ALA A 24 4.85 -16.85 -2.86
CA ALA A 24 4.31 -15.99 -1.81
C ALA A 24 5.02 -14.61 -1.74
N ALA A 25 6.36 -14.59 -1.92
CA ALA A 25 7.12 -13.35 -1.97
C ALA A 25 6.75 -12.50 -3.20
N LEU A 26 6.57 -13.13 -4.36
CA LEU A 26 6.12 -12.48 -5.58
C LEU A 26 4.69 -11.93 -5.45
N ALA A 27 3.78 -12.64 -4.80
CA ALA A 27 2.43 -12.15 -4.51
C ALA A 27 2.45 -10.91 -3.62
N ARG A 28 3.31 -10.86 -2.60
CA ARG A 28 3.52 -9.64 -1.79
C ARG A 28 4.09 -8.49 -2.64
N SER A 29 4.99 -8.78 -3.58
CA SER A 29 5.53 -7.80 -4.51
C SER A 29 4.43 -7.22 -5.41
N ILE A 30 3.50 -8.05 -5.92
CA ILE A 30 2.32 -7.60 -6.67
C ILE A 30 1.46 -6.67 -5.82
N PHE A 31 1.17 -7.04 -4.56
CA PHE A 31 0.41 -6.20 -3.65
C PHE A 31 1.07 -4.83 -3.44
N ARG A 32 2.34 -4.81 -3.08
CA ARG A 32 3.10 -3.57 -2.85
C ARG A 32 3.08 -2.67 -4.08
N TRP A 33 3.27 -3.25 -5.25
CA TRP A 33 3.34 -2.52 -6.51
C TRP A 33 2.00 -1.90 -6.90
N PHE A 34 0.93 -2.68 -6.91
CA PHE A 34 -0.36 -2.22 -7.40
C PHE A 34 -1.23 -1.58 -6.32
N ARG A 35 -1.10 -2.00 -5.07
CA ARG A 35 -1.90 -1.47 -3.97
C ARG A 35 -1.23 -0.29 -3.29
N LEU A 36 0.04 -0.40 -2.92
CA LEU A 36 0.75 0.62 -2.15
C LEU A 36 1.55 1.59 -3.03
N LYS A 37 1.75 1.30 -4.31
CA LYS A 37 2.63 2.06 -5.23
C LYS A 37 4.06 2.22 -4.74
N GLU A 38 4.54 1.35 -3.91
CA GLU A 38 5.87 1.22 -3.28
C GLU A 38 6.50 2.45 -2.63
N ASP A 39 6.00 3.65 -2.90
CA ASP A 39 6.47 4.92 -2.32
C ASP A 39 5.37 5.58 -1.48
N ALA A 40 4.84 4.84 -0.51
CA ALA A 40 3.74 5.30 0.35
C ALA A 40 4.05 6.55 1.19
N GLU A 41 5.26 7.07 1.16
CA GLU A 41 5.59 8.37 1.79
C GLU A 41 4.82 9.54 1.18
N GLN A 42 4.35 9.41 -0.06
CA GLN A 42 3.52 10.41 -0.73
C GLN A 42 2.11 9.89 -1.08
N GLY A 43 1.64 8.84 -0.42
CA GLY A 43 0.43 8.07 -0.69
C GLY A 43 -0.85 8.87 -0.94
N THR A 44 -0.94 9.46 -2.12
CA THR A 44 -2.03 10.31 -2.54
C THR A 44 -3.08 9.60 -3.38
N THR A 45 -2.86 8.35 -3.77
CA THR A 45 -3.81 7.61 -4.59
C THR A 45 -4.11 6.23 -4.02
N ALA A 46 -5.38 5.89 -3.89
CA ALA A 46 -5.79 4.53 -3.60
C ALA A 46 -5.32 3.60 -4.73
N GLY A 47 -4.55 2.58 -4.40
CA GLY A 47 -4.07 1.60 -5.37
C GLY A 47 -5.17 0.64 -5.81
N LEU A 48 -4.81 -0.28 -6.70
CA LEU A 48 -5.72 -1.31 -7.17
C LEU A 48 -5.95 -2.37 -6.08
N PRO A 49 -7.16 -2.92 -5.94
CA PRO A 49 -7.40 -4.04 -5.04
C PRO A 49 -6.67 -5.28 -5.51
N VAL A 50 -5.93 -5.90 -4.61
CA VAL A 50 -5.19 -7.15 -4.84
C VAL A 50 -5.58 -8.13 -3.75
N TYR A 51 -6.05 -9.32 -4.11
CA TYR A 51 -6.41 -10.38 -3.18
C TYR A 51 -5.64 -11.66 -3.48
N TYR A 52 -5.45 -12.49 -2.46
CA TYR A 52 -4.75 -13.76 -2.60
C TYR A 52 -5.72 -14.93 -2.69
N ARG A 53 -5.32 -15.98 -3.40
CA ARG A 53 -5.99 -17.28 -3.41
C ARG A 53 -4.93 -18.36 -3.29
N THR A 54 -4.90 -19.02 -2.14
CA THR A 54 -3.84 -19.98 -1.79
C THR A 54 -4.37 -21.39 -1.56
N GLN A 55 -5.69 -21.54 -1.53
CA GLN A 55 -6.36 -22.82 -1.32
C GLN A 55 -7.39 -23.05 -2.40
N CYS A 56 -7.55 -24.30 -2.78
CA CYS A 56 -8.59 -24.73 -3.71
C CYS A 56 -9.07 -26.13 -3.34
N LYS A 57 -10.32 -26.41 -3.67
CA LYS A 57 -10.94 -27.74 -3.52
C LYS A 57 -11.98 -27.91 -4.61
N ASP A 58 -12.03 -29.11 -5.21
CA ASP A 58 -12.99 -29.45 -6.25
C ASP A 58 -13.05 -28.47 -7.45
N GLY A 59 -11.92 -27.81 -7.72
CA GLY A 59 -11.77 -26.85 -8.81
C GLY A 59 -12.34 -25.46 -8.53
N VAL A 60 -12.48 -25.09 -7.25
CA VAL A 60 -12.90 -23.78 -6.78
C VAL A 60 -11.89 -23.27 -5.75
N THR A 61 -11.55 -21.98 -5.79
CA THR A 61 -10.67 -21.35 -4.78
C THR A 61 -11.43 -21.08 -3.49
N SER A 62 -10.71 -21.11 -2.37
CA SER A 62 -11.22 -20.72 -1.06
C SER A 62 -10.37 -19.56 -0.49
N PRO A 63 -10.97 -18.37 -0.20
CA PRO A 63 -12.35 -18.00 -0.53
C PRO A 63 -12.59 -17.89 -2.04
N GLU A 64 -13.83 -17.96 -2.47
CA GLU A 64 -14.20 -17.77 -3.87
C GLU A 64 -13.84 -16.36 -4.35
N MET A 65 -13.61 -16.21 -5.65
CA MET A 65 -13.37 -14.90 -6.26
C MET A 65 -14.71 -14.20 -6.54
N ASP A 66 -14.83 -12.95 -6.08
CA ASP A 66 -15.99 -12.11 -6.44
C ASP A 66 -15.78 -11.53 -7.84
N TRP A 67 -16.44 -12.16 -8.83
CA TRP A 67 -16.36 -11.72 -10.20
C TRP A 67 -17.19 -10.47 -10.48
N SER A 68 -18.20 -10.19 -9.67
CA SER A 68 -19.09 -9.04 -9.82
C SER A 68 -18.51 -7.73 -9.28
N GLY A 69 -17.51 -7.81 -8.41
CA GLY A 69 -16.89 -6.66 -7.77
C GLY A 69 -16.09 -5.77 -8.71
N ALA A 70 -15.65 -6.30 -9.88
CA ALA A 70 -14.92 -5.50 -10.86
C ALA A 70 -15.32 -5.86 -12.29
N LYS A 71 -15.19 -4.87 -13.21
CA LYS A 71 -15.42 -5.11 -14.64
C LYS A 71 -14.35 -6.00 -15.25
N HIS A 72 -13.10 -5.79 -14.88
CA HIS A 72 -11.96 -6.60 -15.30
C HIS A 72 -11.36 -7.30 -14.10
N ASN A 73 -11.48 -8.61 -14.05
CA ASN A 73 -10.90 -9.47 -13.03
C ASN A 73 -9.60 -10.05 -13.59
N VAL A 74 -8.46 -9.59 -13.09
CA VAL A 74 -7.13 -10.03 -13.53
C VAL A 74 -6.65 -11.13 -12.61
N VAL A 75 -6.58 -12.35 -13.12
CA VAL A 75 -6.16 -13.54 -12.39
C VAL A 75 -4.70 -13.83 -12.73
N VAL A 76 -3.81 -13.45 -11.82
CA VAL A 76 -2.37 -13.69 -11.93
C VAL A 76 -2.05 -15.01 -11.23
N VAL A 77 -1.59 -15.99 -11.97
CA VAL A 77 -1.28 -17.31 -11.44
C VAL A 77 0.22 -17.51 -11.39
N LEU A 78 0.77 -17.58 -10.20
CA LEU A 78 2.21 -17.83 -9.96
C LEU A 78 2.44 -19.35 -9.97
N VAL A 79 2.72 -19.87 -11.16
CA VAL A 79 2.89 -21.32 -11.37
C VAL A 79 4.28 -21.74 -10.97
N ASP A 80 4.36 -22.65 -10.02
CA ASP A 80 5.57 -23.32 -9.52
C ASP A 80 5.38 -24.84 -9.49
N ASP A 81 6.42 -25.56 -9.09
CA ASP A 81 6.39 -27.02 -9.07
C ASP A 81 5.34 -27.57 -8.09
N GLU A 82 5.15 -26.93 -6.93
CA GLU A 82 4.15 -27.34 -5.93
C GLU A 82 2.74 -27.24 -6.51
N MET A 83 2.42 -26.13 -7.16
CA MET A 83 1.11 -25.95 -7.82
C MET A 83 0.92 -26.91 -9.01
N ALA A 84 1.98 -27.15 -9.78
CA ALA A 84 1.91 -28.04 -10.94
C ALA A 84 1.71 -29.52 -10.56
N LEU A 85 2.20 -29.93 -9.40
CA LEU A 85 2.04 -31.30 -8.89
C LEU A 85 0.72 -31.52 -8.16
N ASP A 86 0.08 -30.49 -7.67
CA ASP A 86 -1.18 -30.56 -6.94
C ASP A 86 -2.38 -30.75 -7.90
N GLU A 87 -3.15 -31.81 -7.68
CA GLU A 87 -4.28 -32.16 -8.54
C GLU A 87 -5.45 -31.17 -8.43
N ASP A 88 -5.74 -30.68 -7.24
CA ASP A 88 -6.82 -29.71 -7.04
C ASP A 88 -6.48 -28.38 -7.70
N TRP A 89 -5.22 -27.97 -7.66
CA TRP A 89 -4.77 -26.79 -8.40
C TRP A 89 -4.86 -26.97 -9.91
N ARG A 90 -4.41 -28.10 -10.45
CA ARG A 90 -4.53 -28.38 -11.90
C ARG A 90 -5.98 -28.33 -12.38
N ARG A 91 -6.90 -28.91 -11.61
CA ARG A 91 -8.35 -28.91 -11.90
C ARG A 91 -8.91 -27.48 -11.83
N THR A 92 -8.49 -26.70 -10.81
CA THR A 92 -8.90 -25.31 -10.63
C THR A 92 -8.42 -24.43 -11.78
N LEU A 93 -7.17 -24.55 -12.18
CA LEU A 93 -6.60 -23.82 -13.32
C LEU A 93 -7.35 -24.11 -14.63
N GLY A 94 -7.67 -25.39 -14.89
CA GLY A 94 -8.49 -25.77 -16.06
C GLY A 94 -9.84 -25.04 -16.07
N LYS A 95 -10.58 -25.07 -14.97
CA LYS A 95 -11.87 -24.37 -14.85
C LYS A 95 -11.74 -22.84 -15.00
N LEU A 96 -10.65 -22.24 -14.48
CA LEU A 96 -10.41 -20.80 -14.60
C LEU A 96 -10.11 -20.39 -16.04
N ILE A 97 -9.32 -21.18 -16.77
CA ILE A 97 -9.05 -20.96 -18.20
C ILE A 97 -10.35 -21.00 -19.00
N GLU A 98 -11.15 -22.07 -18.85
CA GLU A 98 -12.45 -22.19 -19.52
C GLU A 98 -13.39 -21.03 -19.19
N ARG A 99 -13.40 -20.57 -17.93
CA ARG A 99 -14.22 -19.43 -17.53
C ARG A 99 -13.73 -18.13 -18.16
N ALA A 100 -12.42 -17.92 -18.23
CA ALA A 100 -11.83 -16.75 -18.89
C ALA A 100 -12.14 -16.73 -20.40
N GLU A 101 -12.10 -17.87 -21.07
CA GLU A 101 -12.46 -17.98 -22.48
C GLU A 101 -13.95 -17.68 -22.71
N ARG A 102 -14.84 -18.21 -21.87
CA ARG A 102 -16.29 -17.93 -21.94
C ARG A 102 -16.59 -16.45 -21.70
N SER A 103 -15.92 -15.81 -20.72
CA SER A 103 -16.14 -14.39 -20.44
C SER A 103 -15.74 -13.47 -21.61
N ARG A 104 -14.71 -13.85 -22.39
CA ARG A 104 -14.30 -13.11 -23.60
C ARG A 104 -15.32 -13.22 -24.73
N ALA A 105 -16.01 -14.35 -24.83
CA ALA A 105 -17.00 -14.60 -25.88
C ALA A 105 -18.34 -13.88 -25.62
N THR A 106 -18.58 -13.39 -24.40
CA THR A 106 -19.87 -12.80 -24.00
C THR A 106 -19.72 -11.31 -23.72
N PRO A 107 -20.09 -10.41 -24.65
CA PRO A 107 -20.06 -8.97 -24.40
C PRO A 107 -21.04 -8.57 -23.28
N GLY A 108 -20.62 -7.61 -22.44
CA GLY A 108 -21.48 -7.06 -21.38
C GLY A 108 -21.39 -7.78 -20.02
N VAL A 109 -20.70 -8.90 -19.94
CA VAL A 109 -20.41 -9.63 -18.70
C VAL A 109 -19.04 -9.16 -18.15
N GLU A 110 -18.80 -9.38 -16.86
CA GLU A 110 -17.51 -9.16 -16.23
C GLU A 110 -16.42 -9.95 -16.97
N GLN A 111 -15.34 -9.25 -17.33
CA GLN A 111 -14.25 -9.85 -18.10
C GLN A 111 -13.21 -10.48 -17.16
N ILE A 112 -12.80 -11.70 -17.48
CA ILE A 112 -11.78 -12.42 -16.73
C ILE A 112 -10.53 -12.54 -17.60
N HIS A 113 -9.40 -12.04 -17.07
CA HIS A 113 -8.12 -12.07 -17.75
C HIS A 113 -7.17 -13.01 -17.00
N PHE A 114 -6.87 -14.13 -17.60
CA PHE A 114 -5.98 -15.14 -17.03
C PHE A 114 -4.55 -14.85 -17.46
N LEU A 115 -3.66 -14.53 -16.51
CA LEU A 115 -2.26 -14.19 -16.71
C LEU A 115 -1.36 -15.20 -15.98
N PRO A 116 -0.96 -16.29 -16.63
CA PRO A 116 -0.05 -17.25 -16.03
C PRO A 116 1.37 -16.70 -16.00
N VAL A 117 2.03 -16.84 -14.85
CA VAL A 117 3.42 -16.45 -14.60
C VAL A 117 4.21 -17.71 -14.30
N MET A 118 5.23 -17.98 -15.09
CA MET A 118 6.15 -19.09 -14.82
C MET A 118 7.23 -18.64 -13.85
N VAL A 119 7.18 -19.16 -12.63
CA VAL A 119 8.16 -18.84 -11.59
C VAL A 119 9.44 -19.63 -11.81
N ASP A 120 9.37 -20.84 -12.31
CA ASP A 120 10.51 -21.70 -12.57
C ASP A 120 10.63 -22.14 -14.04
N LYS A 121 11.87 -22.35 -14.50
CA LYS A 121 12.18 -22.80 -15.86
C LYS A 121 11.74 -24.25 -16.13
N SER A 122 11.64 -25.09 -15.10
CA SER A 122 11.17 -26.49 -15.18
C SER A 122 9.79 -26.59 -15.82
N LEU A 123 8.98 -25.54 -15.73
CA LEU A 123 7.61 -25.47 -16.20
C LEU A 123 7.45 -25.15 -17.71
N GLU A 124 8.53 -24.90 -18.46
CA GLU A 124 8.48 -24.60 -19.90
C GLU A 124 7.80 -25.70 -20.73
N ARG A 125 7.73 -26.92 -20.21
CA ARG A 125 7.12 -28.08 -20.86
C ARG A 125 5.64 -28.25 -20.59
N LEU A 126 5.03 -27.42 -19.75
CA LEU A 126 3.61 -27.46 -19.47
C LEU A 126 2.81 -26.81 -20.62
N SER A 127 2.28 -27.62 -21.52
CA SER A 127 1.50 -27.17 -22.68
C SER A 127 0.16 -26.49 -22.33
N ILE A 128 -0.27 -26.57 -21.06
CA ILE A 128 -1.53 -26.00 -20.57
C ILE A 128 -1.49 -24.47 -20.52
N LEU A 129 -0.29 -23.87 -20.47
CA LEU A 129 -0.12 -22.43 -20.33
C LEU A 129 0.17 -21.78 -21.68
N SER A 130 -0.86 -21.21 -22.31
CA SER A 130 -0.66 -20.41 -23.52
C SER A 130 -0.06 -19.03 -23.16
N GLN A 131 1.10 -18.70 -23.73
CA GLN A 131 1.77 -17.41 -23.59
C GLN A 131 2.02 -16.93 -22.14
N PRO A 132 2.72 -17.73 -21.30
CA PRO A 132 2.98 -17.33 -19.93
C PRO A 132 3.98 -16.17 -19.85
N ILE A 133 3.82 -15.34 -18.83
CA ILE A 133 4.82 -14.34 -18.44
C ILE A 133 6.04 -15.09 -17.87
N ARG A 134 7.21 -14.90 -18.49
CA ARG A 134 8.46 -15.48 -18.02
C ARG A 134 9.23 -14.46 -17.20
N ILE A 135 9.43 -14.74 -15.93
CA ILE A 135 10.18 -13.85 -15.02
C ILE A 135 11.65 -14.20 -14.86
N TYR A 136 12.07 -15.35 -15.37
CA TYR A 136 13.47 -15.79 -15.40
C TYR A 136 14.11 -15.50 -16.77
N SER A 137 15.45 -15.40 -16.79
CA SER A 137 16.24 -15.21 -17.99
C SER A 137 17.53 -16.04 -17.94
N GLN A 138 18.07 -16.33 -19.11
CA GLN A 138 19.42 -16.95 -19.20
C GLN A 138 20.53 -16.02 -18.70
N THR A 139 20.25 -14.71 -18.63
CA THR A 139 21.17 -13.70 -18.10
C THR A 139 21.05 -13.48 -16.60
N ASP A 140 20.20 -14.24 -15.91
CA ASP A 140 20.10 -14.15 -14.45
C ASP A 140 21.43 -14.56 -13.80
N PRO A 141 21.88 -13.88 -12.75
CA PRO A 141 23.11 -14.22 -12.05
C PRO A 141 23.13 -15.69 -11.62
N ILE A 142 24.23 -16.38 -11.86
CA ILE A 142 24.41 -17.79 -11.54
C ILE A 142 25.21 -17.90 -10.25
N GLU A 143 24.79 -18.79 -9.34
CA GLU A 143 25.54 -19.06 -8.12
C GLU A 143 26.91 -19.64 -8.44
N PRO A 144 27.96 -19.24 -7.69
CA PRO A 144 29.27 -19.81 -7.88
C PRO A 144 29.28 -21.31 -7.56
N PRO A 145 30.10 -22.11 -8.22
CA PRO A 145 30.15 -23.52 -7.94
C PRO A 145 30.51 -23.76 -6.47
N ARG A 146 29.87 -24.76 -5.89
CA ARG A 146 30.12 -25.11 -4.49
C ARG A 146 31.59 -25.50 -4.30
N PRO A 147 32.28 -25.01 -3.24
CA PRO A 147 33.63 -25.43 -2.93
C PRO A 147 33.72 -26.96 -2.83
N SER A 148 34.80 -27.52 -3.36
CA SER A 148 34.99 -28.98 -3.35
C SER A 148 34.96 -29.53 -1.92
N THR A 149 34.14 -30.56 -1.70
CA THR A 149 34.07 -31.27 -0.41
C THR A 149 35.24 -32.24 -0.19
N ALA A 150 36.11 -32.39 -1.18
CA ALA A 150 37.26 -33.31 -1.14
C ALA A 150 38.45 -32.79 -0.30
N ILE A 151 38.46 -31.51 0.04
CA ILE A 151 39.39 -30.88 0.99
C ILE A 151 38.54 -30.27 2.08
N PRO A 152 38.86 -30.44 3.39
CA PRO A 152 38.12 -29.71 4.45
C PRO A 152 38.18 -28.23 4.12
N ALA A 153 37.08 -27.70 3.62
CA ALA A 153 37.01 -26.31 3.22
C ALA A 153 37.28 -25.47 4.49
N ASP A 154 38.21 -24.54 4.39
CA ASP A 154 38.40 -23.52 5.42
C ASP A 154 37.04 -22.88 5.71
N ALA A 155 36.66 -22.82 6.98
CA ALA A 155 35.37 -22.24 7.41
C ALA A 155 35.15 -20.82 6.84
N ALA A 156 36.25 -20.08 6.61
CA ALA A 156 36.25 -18.78 5.96
C ALA A 156 35.81 -18.85 4.48
N VAL A 157 36.30 -19.86 3.72
CA VAL A 157 35.92 -20.06 2.30
C VAL A 157 34.46 -20.47 2.19
N GLN A 158 33.98 -21.35 3.07
CA GLN A 158 32.56 -21.73 3.11
C GLN A 158 31.69 -20.54 3.47
N GLY A 159 32.06 -19.74 4.46
CA GLY A 159 31.34 -18.53 4.86
C GLY A 159 31.28 -17.48 3.75
N ALA A 160 32.39 -17.24 3.05
CA ALA A 160 32.45 -16.33 1.90
C ALA A 160 31.56 -16.81 0.75
N TRP A 161 31.54 -18.09 0.45
CA TRP A 161 30.68 -18.69 -0.57
C TRP A 161 29.20 -18.53 -0.21
N GLU A 162 28.79 -18.76 1.03
CA GLU A 162 27.42 -18.60 1.50
C GLU A 162 26.94 -17.13 1.40
N VAL A 163 27.80 -16.18 1.74
CA VAL A 163 27.52 -14.76 1.60
C VAL A 163 27.29 -14.38 0.14
N GLU A 164 28.16 -14.86 -0.77
CA GLU A 164 28.04 -14.59 -2.19
C GLU A 164 26.79 -15.24 -2.80
N CYS A 165 26.46 -16.48 -2.43
CA CYS A 165 25.23 -17.14 -2.85
C CYS A 165 23.99 -16.33 -2.41
N LYS A 166 23.93 -15.85 -1.16
CA LYS A 166 22.85 -15.00 -0.67
C LYS A 166 22.76 -13.69 -1.46
N ARG A 167 23.89 -13.07 -1.78
CA ARG A 167 23.94 -11.84 -2.59
C ARG A 167 23.37 -12.07 -3.98
N ILE A 168 23.75 -13.16 -4.64
CA ILE A 168 23.27 -13.53 -5.98
C ILE A 168 21.80 -13.89 -5.97
N GLN A 169 21.32 -14.65 -4.99
CA GLN A 169 19.91 -14.96 -4.81
C GLN A 169 19.06 -13.69 -4.63
N ALA A 170 19.53 -12.76 -3.81
CA ALA A 170 18.85 -11.47 -3.62
C ALA A 170 18.81 -10.64 -4.92
N ALA A 171 19.91 -10.61 -5.69
CA ALA A 171 19.96 -9.91 -6.97
C ALA A 171 19.01 -10.54 -8.00
N ARG A 172 18.99 -11.88 -8.08
CA ARG A 172 18.06 -12.64 -8.92
C ARG A 172 16.60 -12.37 -8.54
N GLY A 173 16.29 -12.37 -7.24
CA GLY A 173 14.96 -12.05 -6.72
C GLY A 173 14.49 -10.67 -7.18
N ARG A 174 15.32 -9.63 -7.02
CA ARG A 174 14.98 -8.26 -7.47
C ARG A 174 14.71 -8.18 -8.98
N LEU A 175 15.52 -8.86 -9.80
CA LEU A 175 15.33 -8.87 -11.26
C LEU A 175 14.01 -9.57 -11.65
N ARG A 176 13.70 -10.71 -11.01
CA ARG A 176 12.43 -11.42 -11.23
C ARG A 176 11.21 -10.60 -10.83
N GLU A 177 11.27 -9.98 -9.66
CA GLU A 177 10.21 -9.07 -9.20
C GLU A 177 10.00 -7.91 -10.18
N ARG A 178 11.07 -7.26 -10.64
CA ARG A 178 10.98 -6.17 -11.60
C ARG A 178 10.36 -6.62 -12.93
N ARG A 179 10.77 -7.76 -13.48
CA ARG A 179 10.18 -8.32 -14.70
C ARG A 179 8.69 -8.62 -14.52
N LEU A 180 8.34 -9.21 -13.38
CA LEU A 180 6.94 -9.50 -13.04
C LEU A 180 6.10 -8.22 -13.04
N ARG A 181 6.51 -7.23 -12.26
CA ARG A 181 5.80 -5.95 -12.12
C ARG A 181 5.60 -5.27 -13.46
N ARG A 182 6.67 -5.17 -14.27
CA ARG A 182 6.62 -4.57 -15.61
C ARG A 182 5.67 -5.31 -16.54
N SER A 183 5.84 -6.61 -16.69
CA SER A 183 5.00 -7.42 -17.58
C SER A 183 3.53 -7.40 -17.18
N LEU A 184 3.23 -7.41 -15.88
CA LEU A 184 1.87 -7.28 -15.39
C LEU A 184 1.31 -5.87 -15.69
N THR A 185 2.08 -4.82 -15.45
CA THR A 185 1.66 -3.44 -15.71
C THR A 185 1.35 -3.23 -17.20
N GLU A 186 2.24 -3.69 -18.10
CA GLU A 186 2.01 -3.65 -19.55
C GLU A 186 0.77 -4.45 -19.97
N SER A 187 0.59 -5.64 -19.41
CA SER A 187 -0.59 -6.48 -19.67
C SER A 187 -1.88 -5.78 -19.22
N MET A 188 -1.86 -5.14 -18.05
CA MET A 188 -3.02 -4.41 -17.54
C MET A 188 -3.33 -3.15 -18.34
N ILE A 189 -2.32 -2.41 -18.81
CA ILE A 189 -2.53 -1.27 -19.74
C ILE A 189 -3.24 -1.77 -21.01
N ARG A 190 -2.81 -2.90 -21.59
CA ARG A 190 -3.48 -3.50 -22.75
C ARG A 190 -4.93 -3.84 -22.48
N ILE A 191 -5.21 -4.45 -21.33
CA ILE A 191 -6.57 -4.79 -20.88
C ILE A 191 -7.41 -3.51 -20.75
N MET A 192 -6.90 -2.50 -20.07
CA MET A 192 -7.61 -1.23 -19.87
C MET A 192 -7.92 -0.51 -21.19
N ARG A 193 -7.05 -0.62 -22.19
CA ARG A 193 -7.24 -0.02 -23.51
C ARG A 193 -8.02 -0.90 -24.48
N GLY A 194 -8.40 -2.11 -24.08
CA GLY A 194 -9.14 -3.05 -24.94
C GLY A 194 -8.32 -3.57 -26.13
N ILE A 195 -6.99 -3.64 -25.99
CA ILE A 195 -6.09 -4.12 -27.05
C ILE A 195 -6.17 -5.66 -27.08
N ASP A 196 -6.45 -6.22 -28.25
CA ASP A 196 -6.48 -7.67 -28.44
C ASP A 196 -5.15 -8.30 -27.96
N PRO A 197 -5.18 -9.31 -27.10
CA PRO A 197 -4.00 -10.05 -26.66
C PRO A 197 -3.18 -10.66 -27.79
N LYS A 198 -3.83 -10.97 -28.93
CA LYS A 198 -3.18 -11.54 -30.12
C LYS A 198 -2.57 -10.47 -31.05
N ALA A 199 -2.99 -9.22 -30.93
CA ALA A 199 -2.44 -8.12 -31.71
C ALA A 199 -1.05 -7.74 -31.19
N LEU A 200 -0.18 -7.33 -32.11
CA LEU A 200 1.06 -6.65 -31.70
C LEU A 200 0.68 -5.38 -30.93
N PRO A 201 1.21 -5.17 -29.72
CA PRO A 201 0.86 -4.00 -28.94
C PRO A 201 1.30 -2.74 -29.69
N PRO A 202 0.43 -1.73 -29.81
CA PRO A 202 0.86 -0.44 -30.30
C PRO A 202 1.93 0.10 -29.36
N ARG A 203 3.05 0.55 -29.92
CA ARG A 203 4.09 1.21 -29.12
C ARG A 203 3.53 2.50 -28.55
N LEU A 204 3.67 2.67 -27.23
CA LEU A 204 3.23 3.87 -26.55
C LEU A 204 4.31 4.94 -26.71
N LYS A 205 4.00 6.01 -27.43
CA LYS A 205 4.93 7.12 -27.62
C LYS A 205 5.15 7.89 -26.32
N VAL A 206 6.41 8.09 -25.95
CA VAL A 206 6.83 8.81 -24.74
C VAL A 206 7.66 10.02 -25.17
N PHE A 207 7.21 11.20 -24.78
CA PHE A 207 7.94 12.44 -25.04
C PHE A 207 9.03 12.65 -23.99
N ILE A 208 10.29 12.89 -24.41
CA ILE A 208 11.41 13.20 -23.51
C ILE A 208 11.76 14.67 -23.62
N SER A 209 11.32 15.46 -22.63
CA SER A 209 11.63 16.88 -22.50
C SER A 209 12.99 17.07 -21.78
N HIS A 210 13.91 17.85 -22.39
CA HIS A 210 15.23 18.09 -21.83
C HIS A 210 15.84 19.41 -22.31
N ALA A 211 16.75 19.97 -21.54
CA ALA A 211 17.54 21.11 -21.98
C ALA A 211 18.71 20.62 -22.84
N LYS A 212 18.78 21.08 -24.12
CA LYS A 212 19.78 20.61 -25.08
C LYS A 212 21.24 20.78 -24.65
N THR A 213 21.52 21.74 -23.79
CA THR A 213 22.88 22.06 -23.35
C THR A 213 23.49 21.13 -22.33
N ASP A 214 22.69 20.59 -21.41
CA ASP A 214 23.15 19.77 -20.28
C ASP A 214 22.32 18.51 -20.02
N GLY A 215 21.18 18.36 -20.71
CA GLY A 215 20.31 17.20 -20.61
C GLY A 215 20.37 16.21 -21.78
N ALA A 216 20.95 16.62 -22.93
CA ALA A 216 20.87 15.83 -24.16
C ALA A 216 21.51 14.44 -24.04
N ALA A 217 22.67 14.32 -23.39
CA ALA A 217 23.34 13.03 -23.22
C ALA A 217 22.54 12.07 -22.36
N ILE A 218 21.91 12.60 -21.30
CA ILE A 218 21.05 11.82 -20.39
C ILE A 218 19.77 11.40 -21.10
N ALA A 219 19.15 12.31 -21.85
CA ALA A 219 17.96 12.02 -22.64
C ALA A 219 18.21 10.93 -23.69
N ALA A 220 19.35 10.99 -24.38
CA ALA A 220 19.78 9.94 -25.32
C ALA A 220 20.00 8.59 -24.60
N ARG A 221 20.65 8.62 -23.44
CA ARG A 221 20.88 7.40 -22.63
C ARG A 221 19.56 6.77 -22.15
N ILE A 222 18.60 7.59 -21.71
CA ILE A 222 17.26 7.15 -21.36
C ILE A 222 16.55 6.54 -22.57
N ARG A 223 16.55 7.23 -23.73
CA ARG A 223 15.95 6.73 -24.97
C ARG A 223 16.47 5.35 -25.35
N ASP A 224 17.79 5.19 -25.38
CA ASP A 224 18.43 3.95 -25.81
C ASP A 224 18.13 2.80 -24.83
N GLY A 225 18.09 3.11 -23.53
CA GLY A 225 17.71 2.15 -22.51
C GLY A 225 16.23 1.74 -22.59
N PHE A 226 15.31 2.66 -22.91
CA PHE A 226 13.89 2.34 -23.10
C PHE A 226 13.66 1.34 -24.22
N ALA A 227 14.33 1.55 -25.37
CA ALA A 227 14.23 0.66 -26.52
C ALA A 227 14.66 -0.78 -26.18
N ALA A 228 15.59 -0.93 -25.22
CA ALA A 228 16.11 -2.24 -24.83
C ALA A 228 15.20 -3.00 -23.84
N ILE A 229 14.38 -2.30 -23.04
CA ILE A 229 13.70 -2.91 -21.88
C ILE A 229 12.18 -2.80 -21.88
N SER A 230 11.57 -2.05 -22.80
CA SER A 230 10.12 -1.84 -22.80
C SER A 230 9.53 -1.74 -24.21
N GLN A 231 8.19 -1.78 -24.28
CA GLN A 231 7.42 -1.51 -25.51
C GLN A 231 7.11 0.00 -25.69
N LEU A 232 7.70 0.85 -24.86
CA LEU A 232 7.59 2.29 -24.98
C LEU A 232 8.47 2.79 -26.14
N GLU A 233 7.95 3.70 -26.92
CA GLU A 233 8.66 4.36 -28.02
C GLU A 233 9.04 5.78 -27.59
N PRO A 234 10.27 5.97 -27.12
CA PRO A 234 10.74 7.29 -26.72
C PRO A 234 10.93 8.18 -27.94
N TRP A 235 10.45 9.41 -27.83
CA TRP A 235 10.55 10.44 -28.87
C TRP A 235 11.10 11.74 -28.27
N PHE A 236 11.98 12.42 -29.02
CA PHE A 236 12.43 13.77 -28.72
C PHE A 236 12.89 14.51 -29.99
N ASP A 237 12.92 15.84 -29.94
CA ASP A 237 12.94 16.74 -31.08
C ASP A 237 14.12 16.64 -32.07
N GLN A 238 15.26 16.03 -31.69
CA GLN A 238 16.48 16.11 -32.49
C GLN A 238 16.49 15.25 -33.78
N ASN A 239 15.75 14.11 -33.77
CA ASN A 239 15.81 13.13 -34.85
C ASN A 239 14.45 12.82 -35.50
N ASP A 240 13.35 13.28 -34.90
CA ASP A 240 12.02 12.81 -35.27
C ASP A 240 11.20 13.85 -36.07
N LEU A 241 11.75 15.07 -36.21
CA LEU A 241 11.14 16.11 -37.05
C LEU A 241 11.88 16.25 -38.41
N PRO A 242 11.16 16.15 -39.53
CA PRO A 242 11.77 16.38 -40.86
C PRO A 242 12.36 17.79 -40.98
N PRO A 243 13.46 17.99 -41.72
CA PRO A 243 14.00 19.30 -41.96
C PRO A 243 12.97 20.23 -42.61
N GLY A 244 12.81 21.46 -42.07
CA GLY A 244 11.87 22.45 -42.57
C GLY A 244 10.47 22.45 -41.95
N PHE A 245 10.19 21.54 -40.97
CA PHE A 245 8.97 21.60 -40.19
C PHE A 245 9.09 22.60 -39.04
N ASP A 246 7.98 23.31 -38.76
CA ASP A 246 7.88 24.11 -37.53
C ASP A 246 7.79 23.16 -36.32
N PRO A 247 8.76 23.19 -35.40
CA PRO A 247 8.77 22.28 -34.26
C PRO A 247 7.67 22.56 -33.23
N PHE A 248 6.99 23.70 -33.33
CA PHE A 248 6.08 24.18 -32.30
C PHE A 248 4.88 23.26 -32.08
N GLU A 249 4.09 22.98 -33.11
CA GLU A 249 2.90 22.15 -33.00
C GLU A 249 3.22 20.68 -32.59
N PRO A 250 4.16 19.96 -33.25
CA PRO A 250 4.51 18.61 -32.88
C PRO A 250 5.06 18.47 -31.44
N MET A 251 5.82 19.46 -30.96
CA MET A 251 6.35 19.45 -29.60
C MET A 251 5.26 19.70 -28.56
N VAL A 252 4.33 20.62 -28.84
CA VAL A 252 3.17 20.88 -27.99
C VAL A 252 2.25 19.65 -27.94
N ASP A 253 1.99 19.05 -29.07
CA ASP A 253 1.20 17.83 -29.19
C ASP A 253 1.91 16.66 -28.52
N GLY A 254 3.22 16.54 -28.66
CA GLY A 254 4.03 15.56 -27.94
C GLY A 254 3.88 15.68 -26.42
N ALA A 255 4.00 16.87 -25.88
CA ALA A 255 3.84 17.12 -24.46
C ALA A 255 2.38 16.95 -23.96
N ARG A 256 1.39 17.15 -24.83
CA ARG A 256 -0.03 17.09 -24.49
C ARG A 256 -0.67 15.72 -24.69
N SER A 257 -0.35 15.05 -25.78
CA SER A 257 -1.19 13.99 -26.35
C SER A 257 -0.48 12.67 -26.62
N THR A 258 0.80 12.53 -26.24
CA THR A 258 1.48 11.24 -26.40
C THR A 258 0.78 10.13 -25.60
N SER A 259 0.55 9.02 -26.25
CA SER A 259 -0.18 7.88 -25.66
C SER A 259 0.53 7.24 -24.46
N GLY A 260 1.84 7.47 -24.34
CA GLY A 260 2.70 6.91 -23.28
C GLY A 260 3.16 7.89 -22.19
N GLY A 261 2.85 9.20 -22.33
CA GLY A 261 3.24 10.17 -21.31
C GLY A 261 4.51 10.97 -21.60
N MET A 262 5.05 11.65 -20.59
CA MET A 262 6.22 12.51 -20.69
C MET A 262 7.27 12.16 -19.63
N ILE A 263 8.55 12.27 -20.03
CA ILE A 263 9.70 12.27 -19.11
C ILE A 263 10.34 13.64 -19.16
N ALA A 264 10.49 14.29 -18.01
CA ALA A 264 11.21 15.55 -17.88
C ALA A 264 12.60 15.32 -17.30
N VAL A 265 13.66 15.53 -18.09
CA VAL A 265 15.06 15.46 -17.62
C VAL A 265 15.44 16.82 -17.04
N VAL A 266 15.27 16.96 -15.74
CA VAL A 266 15.41 18.24 -15.02
C VAL A 266 16.87 18.41 -14.59
N THR A 267 17.62 19.14 -15.41
CA THR A 267 18.98 19.61 -15.14
C THR A 267 18.96 21.04 -14.58
N ASP A 268 20.10 21.60 -14.22
CA ASP A 268 20.23 22.99 -13.74
C ASP A 268 19.70 24.01 -14.77
N ARG A 269 19.85 23.72 -16.06
CA ARG A 269 19.37 24.61 -17.12
C ARG A 269 17.93 24.40 -17.55
N TYR A 270 17.32 23.27 -17.20
CA TYR A 270 15.93 22.97 -17.55
C TYR A 270 14.96 24.09 -17.14
N PRO A 271 14.94 24.58 -15.88
CA PRO A 271 14.04 25.64 -15.48
C PRO A 271 14.32 27.00 -16.13
N THR A 272 15.53 27.23 -16.67
CA THR A 272 15.89 28.49 -17.33
C THR A 272 15.48 28.54 -18.78
N ARG A 273 15.17 27.40 -19.40
CA ARG A 273 14.75 27.29 -20.78
C ARG A 273 13.25 27.54 -20.95
N PRO A 274 12.83 28.54 -21.73
CA PRO A 274 11.42 28.83 -21.96
C PRO A 274 10.63 27.63 -22.50
N TRP A 275 11.21 26.88 -23.44
CA TRP A 275 10.61 25.68 -24.02
C TRP A 275 10.39 24.57 -23.01
N CYS A 276 11.39 24.21 -22.21
CA CYS A 276 11.26 23.17 -21.19
C CYS A 276 10.16 23.51 -20.16
N ARG A 277 10.08 24.79 -19.76
CA ARG A 277 8.97 25.26 -18.90
C ARG A 277 7.63 25.12 -19.58
N TYR A 278 7.56 25.50 -20.86
CA TYR A 278 6.31 25.42 -21.62
C TYR A 278 5.86 23.98 -21.81
N GLU A 279 6.74 23.04 -22.15
CA GLU A 279 6.47 21.61 -22.26
C GLU A 279 5.96 21.04 -20.93
N ALA A 280 6.62 21.37 -19.82
CA ALA A 280 6.18 20.98 -18.47
C ALA A 280 4.77 21.51 -18.15
N MET A 281 4.50 22.79 -18.52
CA MET A 281 3.16 23.37 -18.36
C MET A 281 2.13 22.67 -19.24
N GLN A 282 2.44 22.34 -20.48
CA GLN A 282 1.52 21.65 -21.39
C GLN A 282 1.19 20.23 -20.90
N ALA A 283 2.16 19.48 -20.42
CA ALA A 283 1.93 18.16 -19.84
C ALA A 283 0.99 18.20 -18.63
N ARG A 284 1.03 19.28 -17.84
CA ARG A 284 0.19 19.50 -16.67
C ARG A 284 -1.07 20.33 -16.97
N THR A 285 -1.28 20.75 -18.21
CA THR A 285 -2.50 21.45 -18.61
C THR A 285 -3.67 20.45 -18.65
N PRO A 286 -4.72 20.65 -17.85
CA PRO A 286 -5.85 19.74 -17.82
C PRO A 286 -6.56 19.66 -19.17
N ARG A 287 -7.01 18.46 -19.52
CA ARG A 287 -7.81 18.18 -20.72
C ARG A 287 -9.03 17.35 -20.36
N GLU A 288 -10.12 17.63 -21.05
CA GLU A 288 -11.31 16.79 -20.97
C GLU A 288 -11.07 15.46 -21.65
N LEU A 289 -11.51 14.38 -21.03
CA LEU A 289 -11.43 13.05 -21.61
C LEU A 289 -12.52 12.80 -22.66
N ILE A 290 -13.68 13.47 -22.46
CA ILE A 290 -14.85 13.41 -23.33
C ILE A 290 -15.25 14.86 -23.61
N GLU A 291 -15.43 15.19 -24.86
CA GLU A 291 -15.80 16.54 -25.31
C GLU A 291 -17.14 16.99 -24.68
N GLY A 292 -17.13 18.14 -23.99
CA GLY A 292 -18.29 18.65 -23.26
C GLY A 292 -18.62 17.97 -21.95
N GLY A 293 -17.73 17.14 -21.40
CA GLY A 293 -17.94 16.39 -20.18
C GLY A 293 -16.72 16.19 -19.30
N MET A 294 -16.94 15.55 -18.19
CA MET A 294 -15.96 15.12 -17.20
C MET A 294 -15.44 13.73 -17.55
N PRO A 295 -14.25 13.28 -17.15
CA PRO A 295 -13.31 13.87 -16.20
C PRO A 295 -12.19 14.71 -16.81
N TRP A 296 -11.55 15.50 -15.96
CA TRP A 296 -10.33 16.22 -16.28
C TRP A 296 -9.10 15.40 -15.94
N THR A 297 -8.17 15.29 -16.87
CA THR A 297 -6.92 14.52 -16.70
C THR A 297 -5.72 15.34 -17.15
N VAL A 298 -4.53 14.94 -16.72
CA VAL A 298 -3.25 15.48 -17.16
C VAL A 298 -2.39 14.36 -17.74
N GLN A 299 -1.34 14.73 -18.49
CA GLN A 299 -0.42 13.76 -19.06
C GLN A 299 0.34 13.00 -17.95
N PRO A 300 0.39 11.65 -17.95
CA PRO A 300 1.29 10.88 -17.11
C PRO A 300 2.73 11.39 -17.28
N THR A 301 3.38 11.78 -16.21
CA THR A 301 4.67 12.44 -16.25
C THR A 301 5.58 11.94 -15.13
N VAL A 302 6.84 11.67 -15.47
CA VAL A 302 7.91 11.34 -14.49
C VAL A 302 9.05 12.35 -14.68
N ALA A 303 9.59 12.88 -13.59
CA ALA A 303 10.74 13.77 -13.61
C ALA A 303 12.02 13.03 -13.22
N VAL A 304 13.05 13.13 -14.05
CA VAL A 304 14.41 12.65 -13.76
C VAL A 304 15.23 13.84 -13.28
N LEU A 305 15.57 13.84 -11.99
CA LEU A 305 16.35 14.92 -11.39
C LEU A 305 17.84 14.66 -11.51
N VAL A 306 18.54 15.56 -12.18
CA VAL A 306 19.99 15.48 -12.35
C VAL A 306 20.65 16.44 -11.37
N ALA A 307 21.29 15.90 -10.33
CA ALA A 307 22.04 16.70 -9.37
C ALA A 307 23.34 17.18 -10.02
N GLY A 308 23.39 18.44 -10.45
CA GLY A 308 24.58 19.04 -11.07
C GLY A 308 25.40 19.91 -10.13
N SER A 309 24.77 20.63 -9.24
CA SER A 309 25.42 21.52 -8.26
C SER A 309 24.48 21.80 -7.10
N THR A 310 24.86 22.68 -6.18
CA THR A 310 24.24 22.95 -4.88
C THR A 310 22.75 23.35 -4.88
N TRP A 311 22.12 23.53 -6.04
CA TRP A 311 20.75 24.03 -6.13
C TRP A 311 19.92 23.34 -7.22
N THR A 312 19.10 22.37 -6.82
CA THR A 312 18.10 21.78 -7.73
C THR A 312 16.90 22.71 -7.82
N ARG A 313 16.73 23.39 -8.95
CA ARG A 313 15.54 24.21 -9.20
C ARG A 313 14.46 23.32 -9.83
N THR A 314 13.31 23.25 -9.21
CA THR A 314 12.14 22.52 -9.74
C THR A 314 11.24 23.50 -10.48
N VAL A 315 10.72 23.10 -11.65
CA VAL A 315 9.64 23.82 -12.33
C VAL A 315 8.35 23.53 -11.60
N ALA A 316 7.60 24.57 -11.23
CA ALA A 316 6.37 24.43 -10.42
C ALA A 316 5.38 23.37 -10.96
N PRO A 317 5.09 23.24 -12.28
CA PRO A 317 4.24 22.19 -12.81
C PRO A 317 4.74 20.76 -12.53
N LEU A 318 6.04 20.57 -12.31
CA LEU A 318 6.65 19.26 -12.02
C LEU A 318 6.79 18.99 -10.51
N ALA A 319 6.28 19.85 -9.64
CA ALA A 319 6.38 19.67 -8.19
C ALA A 319 5.58 18.45 -7.69
N GLN A 320 4.49 18.12 -8.33
CA GLN A 320 3.57 17.04 -7.97
C GLN A 320 3.77 15.74 -8.77
N VAL A 321 4.76 15.66 -9.66
CA VAL A 321 5.05 14.43 -10.40
C VAL A 321 6.06 13.58 -9.66
N HIS A 322 6.05 12.27 -9.96
CA HIS A 322 7.04 11.37 -9.40
C HIS A 322 8.45 11.74 -9.85
N ARG A 323 9.42 11.73 -8.91
CA ARG A 323 10.79 12.17 -9.14
C ARG A 323 11.77 11.03 -8.91
N ILE A 324 12.70 10.85 -9.86
CA ILE A 324 13.76 9.83 -9.77
C ILE A 324 15.10 10.56 -9.88
N GLY A 325 16.00 10.32 -8.95
CA GLY A 325 17.35 10.89 -8.99
C GLY A 325 18.23 10.20 -10.02
N TRP A 326 18.84 10.97 -10.94
CA TRP A 326 19.86 10.44 -11.84
C TRP A 326 21.19 10.26 -11.11
N PRO A 327 21.87 9.10 -11.23
CA PRO A 327 23.13 8.85 -10.56
C PRO A 327 24.23 9.79 -11.08
N SER A 328 24.95 10.42 -10.18
CA SER A 328 26.08 11.29 -10.52
C SER A 328 27.42 10.65 -10.14
N ALA A 329 28.46 10.93 -10.92
CA ALA A 329 29.83 10.48 -10.64
C ALA A 329 30.44 11.13 -9.36
N SER A 330 29.86 12.24 -8.89
CA SER A 330 30.42 13.03 -7.76
C SER A 330 30.19 12.43 -6.38
N LEU A 331 29.48 11.30 -6.25
CA LEU A 331 29.28 10.62 -4.97
C LEU A 331 30.38 9.59 -4.64
N ALA A 332 31.32 9.33 -5.52
CA ALA A 332 32.56 8.63 -5.16
C ALA A 332 33.45 9.60 -4.38
N ARG A 333 33.43 9.53 -3.05
CA ARG A 333 34.45 10.21 -2.22
C ARG A 333 35.82 9.70 -2.63
N PRO A 334 36.77 10.55 -3.04
CA PRO A 334 38.14 10.11 -3.20
C PRO A 334 38.65 9.59 -1.85
N SER A 335 39.19 8.39 -1.85
CA SER A 335 39.91 7.86 -0.68
C SER A 335 41.05 8.80 -0.32
N PRO A 336 41.23 9.20 0.97
CA PRO A 336 42.28 10.14 1.37
C PRO A 336 43.73 9.65 1.19
N ASP A 337 43.96 8.40 0.79
CA ASP A 337 45.28 7.75 0.82
C ASP A 337 45.92 7.51 -0.57
N ALA A 338 45.61 8.31 -1.56
CA ALA A 338 46.17 8.14 -2.93
C ALA A 338 47.56 8.79 -3.09
N HIS A 339 48.51 8.46 -2.24
CA HIS A 339 49.92 8.69 -2.49
C HIS A 339 50.73 7.43 -2.27
N ARG A 340 51.00 6.67 -3.36
CA ARG A 340 52.26 5.88 -3.54
C ARG A 340 52.26 5.04 -4.82
N SER A 341 53.28 5.29 -5.69
CA SER A 341 53.97 4.47 -6.67
C SER A 341 53.24 3.80 -7.84
N ASP A 342 54.01 3.45 -8.92
CA ASP A 342 53.57 3.05 -10.27
C ASP A 342 52.70 1.77 -10.39
N VAL A 343 52.67 0.91 -9.37
CA VAL A 343 51.65 -0.15 -9.23
C VAL A 343 50.28 0.45 -9.00
N ALA A 344 50.23 1.65 -8.48
CA ALA A 344 49.00 2.44 -8.30
C ALA A 344 48.40 3.03 -9.59
N ALA A 345 49.13 3.07 -10.72
CA ALA A 345 48.55 3.53 -11.99
C ALA A 345 47.65 2.44 -12.61
N ALA A 346 48.13 1.20 -12.70
CA ALA A 346 47.31 0.07 -13.18
C ALA A 346 46.14 -0.21 -12.24
N ALA A 347 46.33 -0.07 -10.91
CA ALA A 347 45.23 -0.19 -9.95
C ALA A 347 44.24 1.00 -10.05
N ARG A 348 44.69 2.20 -10.38
CA ARG A 348 43.81 3.37 -10.65
C ARG A 348 42.99 3.19 -11.90
N ASP A 349 43.56 2.62 -12.97
CA ASP A 349 42.81 2.33 -14.21
C ASP A 349 41.75 1.24 -13.99
N TRP A 350 42.03 0.22 -13.17
CA TRP A 350 41.06 -0.79 -12.76
C TRP A 350 39.97 -0.20 -11.85
N ILE A 351 40.30 0.66 -10.90
CA ILE A 351 39.34 1.35 -10.03
C ILE A 351 38.47 2.30 -10.85
N ALA A 352 39.06 3.05 -11.78
CA ALA A 352 38.32 3.92 -12.67
C ALA A 352 37.40 3.16 -13.62
N LEU A 353 37.81 1.98 -14.10
CA LEU A 353 36.97 1.10 -14.94
C LEU A 353 35.84 0.52 -14.11
N ASP A 354 36.08 0.11 -12.87
CA ASP A 354 35.09 -0.42 -11.94
C ASP A 354 34.08 0.69 -11.57
N GLU A 355 34.53 1.88 -11.29
CA GLU A 355 33.67 3.04 -11.02
C GLU A 355 32.78 3.41 -12.22
N ALA A 356 33.33 3.40 -13.45
CA ALA A 356 32.57 3.65 -14.67
C ALA A 356 31.52 2.56 -14.93
N LEU A 357 31.87 1.31 -14.69
CA LEU A 357 30.94 0.19 -14.80
C LEU A 357 29.84 0.28 -13.75
N GLN A 358 30.17 0.57 -12.50
CA GLN A 358 29.19 0.78 -11.44
C GLN A 358 28.27 1.98 -11.69
N LEU A 359 28.79 3.04 -12.27
CA LEU A 359 27.96 4.19 -12.67
C LEU A 359 26.97 3.77 -13.76
N ARG A 360 27.43 3.06 -14.79
CA ARG A 360 26.55 2.54 -15.85
C ARG A 360 25.46 1.62 -15.31
N LEU A 361 25.79 0.72 -14.40
CA LEU A 361 24.79 -0.16 -13.78
C LEU A 361 23.74 0.62 -13.00
N ARG A 362 24.15 1.68 -12.28
CA ARG A 362 23.20 2.58 -11.58
C ARG A 362 22.34 3.38 -12.55
N GLU A 363 22.89 3.80 -13.70
CA GLU A 363 22.11 4.44 -14.77
C GLU A 363 21.06 3.48 -15.35
N ASP A 364 21.45 2.22 -15.61
CA ASP A 364 20.52 1.19 -16.11
C ASP A 364 19.40 0.88 -15.09
N GLU A 365 19.71 0.84 -13.81
CA GLU A 365 18.72 0.71 -12.74
C GLU A 365 17.79 1.92 -12.70
N CYS A 366 18.32 3.13 -12.79
CA CYS A 366 17.55 4.37 -12.84
C CYS A 366 16.61 4.40 -14.06
N ILE A 367 17.09 4.03 -15.24
CA ILE A 367 16.26 3.94 -16.46
C ILE A 367 15.14 2.92 -16.26
N ALA A 368 15.46 1.78 -15.68
CA ALA A 368 14.46 0.75 -15.40
C ALA A 368 13.38 1.27 -14.43
N ASP A 369 13.75 2.03 -13.42
CA ASP A 369 12.81 2.66 -12.47
C ASP A 369 11.93 3.72 -13.15
N VAL A 370 12.51 4.53 -14.04
CA VAL A 370 11.76 5.51 -14.85
C VAL A 370 10.70 4.83 -15.72
N VAL A 371 11.09 3.74 -16.42
CA VAL A 371 10.14 2.93 -17.21
C VAL A 371 9.03 2.37 -16.36
N ASP A 372 9.38 1.70 -15.27
CA ASP A 372 8.42 1.01 -14.41
C ASP A 372 7.44 2.01 -13.78
N ARG A 373 7.94 3.16 -13.36
CA ARG A 373 7.09 4.22 -12.80
C ARG A 373 6.19 4.88 -13.85
N LEU A 374 6.71 5.18 -15.03
CA LEU A 374 5.89 5.76 -16.10
C LEU A 374 4.77 4.81 -16.53
N LEU A 375 5.07 3.52 -16.68
CA LEU A 375 4.05 2.50 -16.98
C LEU A 375 2.98 2.45 -15.89
N LEU A 376 3.38 2.55 -14.62
CA LEU A 376 2.44 2.57 -13.51
C LEU A 376 1.54 3.81 -13.55
N GLU A 377 2.08 5.01 -13.81
CA GLU A 377 1.31 6.25 -13.96
C GLU A 377 0.32 6.18 -15.14
N ILE A 378 0.73 5.58 -16.27
CA ILE A 378 -0.15 5.32 -17.42
C ILE A 378 -1.29 4.39 -17.02
N LEU A 379 -0.99 3.27 -16.34
CA LEU A 379 -2.00 2.33 -15.89
C LEU A 379 -3.03 3.00 -14.97
N PHE A 380 -2.57 3.75 -13.97
CA PHE A 380 -3.47 4.42 -13.03
C PHE A 380 -4.33 5.48 -13.70
N SER A 381 -3.78 6.22 -14.67
CA SER A 381 -4.54 7.14 -15.51
C SER A 381 -5.64 6.40 -16.30
N ASP A 382 -5.30 5.28 -16.95
CA ASP A 382 -6.28 4.49 -17.71
C ASP A 382 -7.38 3.88 -16.81
N VAL A 383 -7.01 3.38 -15.63
CA VAL A 383 -7.97 2.85 -14.64
C VAL A 383 -8.89 3.96 -14.12
N PHE A 384 -8.32 5.10 -13.74
CA PHE A 384 -9.08 6.26 -13.27
C PHE A 384 -10.10 6.71 -14.32
N ASN A 385 -9.67 6.85 -15.56
CA ASN A 385 -10.53 7.24 -16.66
C ASN A 385 -11.73 6.29 -16.84
N ARG A 386 -11.51 4.99 -16.69
CA ARG A 386 -12.57 3.97 -16.72
C ARG A 386 -13.50 4.03 -15.51
N TYR A 387 -12.97 4.35 -14.35
CA TYR A 387 -13.77 4.50 -13.13
C TYR A 387 -14.72 5.68 -13.23
N VAL A 388 -14.21 6.82 -13.62
CA VAL A 388 -14.95 8.08 -13.65
C VAL A 388 -16.02 8.15 -14.74
N GLN A 389 -15.79 7.51 -15.91
CA GLN A 389 -16.80 7.40 -16.97
C GLN A 389 -18.13 6.80 -16.49
N ARG A 390 -18.16 6.15 -15.34
CA ARG A 390 -19.34 5.54 -14.73
C ARG A 390 -19.97 6.37 -13.60
N MET A 391 -19.28 7.42 -13.17
CA MET A 391 -19.80 8.31 -12.15
C MET A 391 -20.76 9.32 -12.79
N ASN A 392 -21.83 9.65 -12.07
CA ASN A 392 -22.71 10.72 -12.50
C ASN A 392 -22.01 12.07 -12.32
N PRO A 393 -21.75 12.83 -13.40
CA PRO A 393 -21.02 14.09 -13.32
C PRO A 393 -21.87 15.27 -12.82
N ASP A 394 -23.18 15.12 -12.58
CA ASP A 394 -24.10 16.22 -12.30
C ASP A 394 -23.58 17.19 -11.22
N GLY A 395 -23.21 18.38 -11.67
CA GLY A 395 -22.72 19.45 -10.80
C GLY A 395 -21.37 19.18 -10.12
N ARG A 396 -20.57 18.21 -10.63
CA ARG A 396 -19.26 17.84 -10.09
C ARG A 396 -18.16 18.06 -11.11
N ILE A 397 -16.99 18.46 -10.62
CA ILE A 397 -15.72 18.38 -11.35
C ILE A 397 -14.94 17.19 -10.81
N ILE A 398 -14.57 16.24 -11.66
CA ILE A 398 -13.82 15.05 -11.27
C ILE A 398 -12.44 15.10 -11.92
N LEU A 399 -11.39 15.03 -11.09
CA LEU A 399 -10.01 15.20 -11.47
C LEU A 399 -9.28 13.86 -11.41
N GLY A 400 -8.39 13.58 -12.38
CA GLY A 400 -7.48 12.44 -12.38
C GLY A 400 -6.17 12.71 -11.64
N PHE A 401 -6.09 13.80 -10.90
CA PHE A 401 -4.89 14.28 -10.21
C PHE A 401 -5.29 15.11 -9.00
N ILE A 402 -4.33 15.33 -8.09
CA ILE A 402 -4.52 16.25 -6.98
C ILE A 402 -4.56 17.68 -7.53
N PRO A 403 -5.61 18.48 -7.19
CA PRO A 403 -5.75 19.82 -7.72
C PRO A 403 -4.68 20.78 -7.17
N ASP A 404 -4.24 21.67 -8.03
CA ASP A 404 -3.39 22.83 -7.72
C ASP A 404 -3.96 24.09 -8.38
N GLY A 405 -3.46 25.25 -8.00
CA GLY A 405 -3.97 26.53 -8.49
C GLY A 405 -3.90 26.69 -10.00
N TRP A 406 -2.84 26.16 -10.63
CA TRP A 406 -2.68 26.23 -12.08
C TRP A 406 -3.71 25.35 -12.79
N THR A 407 -3.89 24.13 -12.36
CA THR A 407 -4.83 23.18 -12.97
C THR A 407 -6.27 23.64 -12.81
N LEU A 408 -6.65 24.15 -11.63
CA LEU A 408 -8.00 24.68 -11.38
C LEU A 408 -8.31 25.92 -12.20
N ALA A 409 -7.37 26.86 -12.32
CA ALA A 409 -7.55 28.05 -13.15
C ALA A 409 -7.73 27.68 -14.64
N ASN A 410 -6.95 26.72 -15.13
CA ASN A 410 -7.08 26.24 -16.52
C ASN A 410 -8.43 25.57 -16.77
N ILE A 411 -8.94 24.78 -15.82
CA ILE A 411 -10.25 24.13 -15.92
C ILE A 411 -11.34 25.22 -16.02
N LYS A 412 -11.26 26.25 -15.18
CA LYS A 412 -12.21 27.38 -15.21
C LYS A 412 -12.17 28.13 -16.53
N LEU A 413 -10.96 28.42 -17.06
CA LEU A 413 -10.77 29.11 -18.35
C LEU A 413 -11.31 28.30 -19.54
N LYS A 414 -11.31 26.98 -19.46
CA LYS A 414 -11.85 26.09 -20.49
C LYS A 414 -13.37 25.91 -20.44
N GLY A 415 -14.06 26.66 -19.59
CA GLY A 415 -15.52 26.68 -19.55
C GLY A 415 -16.16 25.58 -18.71
N ALA A 416 -15.40 24.95 -17.79
CA ALA A 416 -16.01 24.09 -16.79
C ALA A 416 -17.15 24.82 -16.05
N ALA A 417 -18.11 24.06 -15.54
CA ALA A 417 -19.29 24.57 -14.87
C ALA A 417 -18.99 25.80 -13.99
N SER A 418 -19.72 26.87 -14.20
CA SER A 418 -19.47 28.16 -13.56
C SER A 418 -19.44 28.07 -12.02
N ARG A 419 -20.19 27.11 -11.47
CA ARG A 419 -20.25 26.82 -10.03
C ARG A 419 -20.51 25.32 -9.80
N PRO A 420 -19.48 24.48 -9.75
CA PRO A 420 -19.66 23.08 -9.42
C PRO A 420 -20.12 22.94 -7.96
N ARG A 421 -20.92 21.93 -7.68
CA ARG A 421 -21.31 21.58 -6.31
C ARG A 421 -20.13 21.01 -5.53
N GLU A 422 -19.28 20.25 -6.22
CA GLU A 422 -18.20 19.47 -5.62
C GLU A 422 -17.05 19.25 -6.62
N ILE A 423 -15.81 19.27 -6.11
CA ILE A 423 -14.62 18.89 -6.84
C ILE A 423 -14.07 17.62 -6.19
N LEU A 424 -13.93 16.54 -6.98
CA LEU A 424 -13.42 15.25 -6.52
C LEU A 424 -12.02 15.00 -7.11
N TYR A 425 -11.09 14.51 -6.28
CA TYR A 425 -9.74 14.16 -6.69
C TYR A 425 -9.36 12.74 -6.21
N PRO A 426 -8.43 12.04 -6.89
CA PRO A 426 -8.04 10.67 -6.51
C PRO A 426 -7.20 10.66 -5.23
N GLY A 427 -7.29 9.55 -4.51
CA GLY A 427 -6.46 9.27 -3.34
C GLY A 427 -7.12 9.59 -2.01
N HIS A 428 -6.26 9.81 -1.03
CA HIS A 428 -6.66 10.10 0.33
C HIS A 428 -6.97 11.60 0.52
N ARG A 429 -7.65 11.89 1.62
CA ARG A 429 -7.89 13.28 2.03
C ARG A 429 -6.57 14.03 2.20
N LEU A 430 -6.53 15.26 1.69
CA LEU A 430 -5.42 16.19 1.94
C LEU A 430 -5.32 16.53 3.42
N ARG A 431 -4.15 16.95 3.85
CA ARG A 431 -3.92 17.44 5.21
C ARG A 431 -4.74 18.72 5.44
N THR A 432 -5.11 18.98 6.67
CA THR A 432 -6.00 20.11 6.97
C THR A 432 -5.50 21.46 6.46
N PRO A 433 -4.23 21.87 6.56
CA PRO A 433 -3.75 23.12 5.97
C PRO A 433 -3.86 23.13 4.46
N GLU A 434 -3.43 22.03 3.79
CA GLU A 434 -3.54 21.90 2.33
C GLU A 434 -5.00 21.95 1.89
N GLN A 435 -5.91 21.32 2.64
CA GLN A 435 -7.34 21.35 2.37
C GLN A 435 -7.92 22.77 2.53
N LYS A 436 -7.55 23.51 3.58
CA LYS A 436 -7.98 24.89 3.78
C LYS A 436 -7.48 25.83 2.69
N GLU A 437 -6.20 25.71 2.32
CA GLU A 437 -5.64 26.48 1.21
C GLU A 437 -6.36 26.17 -0.09
N LEU A 438 -6.62 24.91 -0.35
CA LEU A 438 -7.33 24.47 -1.54
C LEU A 438 -8.78 24.93 -1.54
N ASP A 439 -9.49 24.85 -0.41
CA ASP A 439 -10.87 25.33 -0.26
C ASP A 439 -10.93 26.85 -0.49
N THR A 440 -9.96 27.61 0.05
CA THR A 440 -9.84 29.05 -0.19
C THR A 440 -9.62 29.36 -1.66
N LEU A 441 -8.70 28.62 -2.31
CA LEU A 441 -8.41 28.78 -3.73
C LEU A 441 -9.62 28.45 -4.60
N VAL A 442 -10.31 27.35 -4.31
CA VAL A 442 -11.52 26.92 -5.02
C VAL A 442 -12.64 27.92 -4.84
N SER A 443 -12.83 28.45 -3.62
CA SER A 443 -13.82 29.51 -3.36
C SER A 443 -13.53 30.77 -4.16
N GLY A 444 -12.25 31.15 -4.31
CA GLY A 444 -11.83 32.28 -5.15
C GLY A 444 -12.07 32.06 -6.65
N ILE A 445 -11.90 30.83 -7.14
CA ILE A 445 -12.03 30.50 -8.58
C ILE A 445 -13.48 30.22 -8.97
N PHE A 446 -14.21 29.43 -8.20
CA PHE A 446 -15.54 28.89 -8.54
C PHE A 446 -16.70 29.49 -7.73
N GLY A 447 -16.40 30.26 -6.68
CA GLY A 447 -17.38 30.85 -5.75
C GLY A 447 -17.54 30.04 -4.46
N GLU A 448 -18.09 30.67 -3.45
CA GLU A 448 -18.30 30.04 -2.13
C GLU A 448 -19.24 28.84 -2.17
N GLY A 449 -19.05 27.90 -1.25
CA GLY A 449 -19.88 26.71 -1.07
C GLY A 449 -19.51 25.51 -1.96
N VAL A 450 -18.47 25.61 -2.78
CA VAL A 450 -17.93 24.47 -3.54
C VAL A 450 -17.08 23.61 -2.61
N ARG A 451 -17.41 22.33 -2.48
CA ARG A 451 -16.66 21.39 -1.64
C ARG A 451 -15.57 20.68 -2.44
N VAL A 452 -14.38 20.54 -1.84
CA VAL A 452 -13.29 19.75 -2.41
C VAL A 452 -13.07 18.50 -1.56
N ARG A 453 -13.09 17.33 -2.18
CA ARG A 453 -13.03 16.06 -1.45
C ARG A 453 -12.24 15.01 -2.20
N SER A 454 -11.64 14.10 -1.45
CA SER A 454 -11.05 12.89 -2.05
C SER A 454 -12.15 11.91 -2.52
N LEU A 455 -11.85 11.14 -3.56
CA LEU A 455 -12.72 10.04 -4.00
C LEU A 455 -12.90 8.98 -2.91
N GLU A 456 -11.90 8.79 -2.05
CA GLU A 456 -12.01 7.87 -0.92
C GLU A 456 -13.05 8.35 0.08
N ASP A 457 -13.00 9.63 0.50
CA ASP A 457 -14.02 10.21 1.40
C ASP A 457 -15.41 10.19 0.79
N HIS A 458 -15.49 10.47 -0.52
CA HIS A 458 -16.76 10.40 -1.24
C HIS A 458 -17.33 8.96 -1.24
N ALA A 459 -16.50 7.95 -1.48
CA ALA A 459 -16.90 6.55 -1.45
C ALA A 459 -17.31 6.10 -0.03
N LEU A 460 -16.56 6.50 0.99
CA LEU A 460 -16.85 6.16 2.39
C LEU A 460 -18.20 6.74 2.82
N ASP A 461 -18.51 8.00 2.47
CA ASP A 461 -19.79 8.62 2.81
C ASP A 461 -20.97 7.97 2.05
N ALA A 462 -20.77 7.60 0.78
CA ALA A 462 -21.78 6.91 -0.01
C ALA A 462 -22.12 5.51 0.56
N LEU A 463 -21.10 4.76 1.00
CA LEU A 463 -21.29 3.45 1.64
C LEU A 463 -21.94 3.56 3.02
N ALA A 464 -21.57 4.56 3.80
CA ALA A 464 -22.17 4.80 5.11
C ALA A 464 -23.64 5.19 5.03
N THR A 465 -24.03 5.99 4.03
CA THR A 465 -25.44 6.34 3.77
C THR A 465 -26.24 5.16 3.23
N ALA A 466 -25.67 4.28 2.45
CA ALA A 466 -26.35 3.09 1.94
C ALA A 466 -26.61 2.03 3.02
N GLY A 467 -25.73 1.94 4.03
CA GLY A 467 -25.84 0.99 5.15
C GLY A 467 -26.70 1.51 6.32
N ALA A 468 -26.89 2.81 6.43
CA ALA A 468 -27.75 3.45 7.42
C ALA A 468 -29.07 3.79 6.75
N GLY A 469 -30.10 2.96 6.90
CA GLY A 469 -31.46 3.35 6.53
C GLY A 469 -31.80 4.69 7.21
N ASP A 470 -31.91 5.72 6.42
CA ASP A 470 -32.47 7.07 6.69
C ASP A 470 -32.02 7.85 7.93
N THR A 471 -30.83 7.62 8.46
CA THR A 471 -30.28 8.40 9.58
C THR A 471 -28.98 9.08 9.17
N GLY A 472 -29.09 10.37 8.85
CA GLY A 472 -28.06 11.41 8.79
C GLY A 472 -26.64 11.02 8.36
N GLY A 473 -26.15 11.69 7.30
CA GLY A 473 -24.79 11.51 6.79
C GLY A 473 -23.70 11.64 7.85
N ILE A 474 -22.52 11.04 7.59
CA ILE A 474 -21.35 11.13 8.47
C ILE A 474 -21.03 12.60 8.71
N PRO A 475 -21.02 13.10 9.96
CA PRO A 475 -20.75 14.50 10.24
C PRO A 475 -19.36 14.89 9.74
N ASN A 476 -19.26 15.99 8.98
CA ASN A 476 -18.00 16.58 8.57
C ASN A 476 -17.14 16.92 9.80
N ALA A 477 -15.84 16.69 9.71
CA ALA A 477 -14.86 17.13 10.69
C ALA A 477 -14.88 18.68 10.76
N GLY A 478 -15.34 19.25 11.86
CA GLY A 478 -15.36 20.71 11.99
C GLY A 478 -16.00 21.31 13.24
N ALA A 479 -16.64 20.52 14.12
CA ALA A 479 -17.21 21.08 15.35
C ALA A 479 -16.23 20.97 16.53
N ALA A 480 -15.67 22.09 16.96
CA ALA A 480 -14.94 22.22 18.19
C ALA A 480 -15.86 21.97 19.40
N GLY A 481 -15.45 21.12 20.35
CA GLY A 481 -16.08 21.08 21.68
C GLY A 481 -16.53 19.73 22.21
N THR A 482 -16.18 18.59 21.63
CA THR A 482 -16.62 17.27 22.14
C THR A 482 -15.46 16.43 22.71
N VAL A 483 -15.75 15.68 23.78
CA VAL A 483 -14.83 14.71 24.38
C VAL A 483 -14.28 13.79 23.29
N ARG A 484 -12.96 13.82 23.07
CA ARG A 484 -12.29 13.02 22.07
C ARG A 484 -12.24 11.55 22.51
N VAL A 485 -12.89 10.67 21.74
CA VAL A 485 -12.90 9.23 22.03
C VAL A 485 -11.60 8.59 21.58
N ARG A 486 -10.98 7.80 22.46
CA ARG A 486 -9.80 7.00 22.12
C ARG A 486 -10.24 5.62 21.63
N VAL A 487 -9.81 5.25 20.45
CA VAL A 487 -10.08 3.98 19.77
C VAL A 487 -8.86 3.07 19.93
N ALA A 488 -9.02 1.92 20.56
CA ALA A 488 -7.98 0.91 20.61
C ALA A 488 -7.98 0.09 19.31
N LEU A 489 -6.84 0.04 18.64
CA LEU A 489 -6.63 -0.76 17.44
C LEU A 489 -5.80 -1.99 17.78
N SER A 490 -6.28 -3.15 17.40
CA SER A 490 -5.60 -4.43 17.64
C SER A 490 -5.61 -5.26 16.37
N ALA A 491 -4.43 -5.50 15.85
CA ALA A 491 -4.25 -6.18 14.55
C ALA A 491 -3.01 -7.07 14.59
N GLY A 492 -2.94 -8.00 13.66
CA GLY A 492 -1.79 -8.86 13.45
C GLY A 492 -2.13 -10.10 12.65
N GLY A 493 -1.28 -11.11 12.73
CA GLY A 493 -1.41 -12.39 12.05
C GLY A 493 -0.19 -12.68 11.19
N THR A 494 0.09 -13.95 10.99
CA THR A 494 1.07 -14.41 10.01
C THR A 494 0.40 -14.58 8.65
N ASP A 495 1.16 -14.48 7.58
CA ASP A 495 0.62 -14.68 6.22
C ASP A 495 -0.16 -15.99 6.10
N SER A 496 0.36 -17.10 6.64
CA SER A 496 -0.29 -18.42 6.59
C SER A 496 -1.63 -18.48 7.32
N GLU A 497 -1.82 -17.68 8.37
CA GLU A 497 -3.08 -17.61 9.11
C GLU A 497 -4.13 -16.72 8.41
N LEU A 498 -3.67 -15.79 7.58
CA LEU A 498 -4.50 -14.82 6.87
C LEU A 498 -4.88 -15.28 5.45
N TRP A 499 -4.07 -16.14 4.83
CA TRP A 499 -4.33 -16.65 3.47
C TRP A 499 -5.70 -17.31 3.29
N PRO A 500 -6.26 -18.05 4.27
CA PRO A 500 -7.61 -18.60 4.13
C PRO A 500 -8.71 -17.53 3.94
N ALA A 501 -8.47 -16.31 4.39
CA ALA A 501 -9.36 -15.16 4.13
C ALA A 501 -9.05 -14.45 2.80
N GLY A 502 -8.05 -14.90 2.05
CA GLY A 502 -7.67 -14.31 0.77
C GLY A 502 -6.81 -13.06 0.89
N ILE A 503 -6.17 -12.83 2.02
CA ILE A 503 -5.31 -11.69 2.33
C ILE A 503 -3.98 -12.15 2.94
N GLY A 504 -3.06 -11.23 3.17
CA GLY A 504 -1.80 -11.45 3.90
C GLY A 504 -1.53 -10.30 4.87
N SER A 505 -0.41 -10.37 5.58
CA SER A 505 0.00 -9.36 6.57
C SER A 505 0.04 -7.94 5.99
N CYS A 506 0.44 -7.80 4.73
CA CYS A 506 0.46 -6.49 4.05
C CYS A 506 -0.93 -5.84 3.88
N HIS A 507 -2.00 -6.62 3.81
CA HIS A 507 -3.38 -6.10 3.81
C HIS A 507 -3.77 -5.57 5.19
N ILE A 508 -3.35 -6.26 6.25
CA ILE A 508 -3.55 -5.82 7.64
C ILE A 508 -2.82 -4.49 7.87
N ASP A 509 -1.59 -4.36 7.37
CA ASP A 509 -0.79 -3.14 7.48
C ASP A 509 -1.45 -1.97 6.71
N ASP A 510 -1.93 -2.20 5.48
CA ASP A 510 -2.65 -1.19 4.69
C ASP A 510 -3.94 -0.73 5.38
N LEU A 511 -4.75 -1.69 5.86
CA LEU A 511 -5.97 -1.37 6.60
C LEU A 511 -5.68 -0.55 7.85
N MET A 512 -4.65 -0.91 8.62
CA MET A 512 -4.24 -0.19 9.83
C MET A 512 -3.88 1.26 9.51
N VAL A 513 -3.05 1.50 8.50
CA VAL A 513 -2.63 2.85 8.08
C VAL A 513 -3.82 3.68 7.61
N ARG A 514 -4.68 3.12 6.76
CA ARG A 514 -5.87 3.81 6.24
C ARG A 514 -6.86 4.12 7.35
N LEU A 515 -7.14 3.15 8.21
CA LEU A 515 -8.04 3.34 9.36
C LEU A 515 -7.49 4.41 10.31
N THR A 516 -6.18 4.40 10.61
CA THR A 516 -5.51 5.44 11.39
C THR A 516 -5.77 6.83 10.83
N ARG A 517 -5.53 7.03 9.53
CA ARG A 517 -5.78 8.32 8.85
C ARG A 517 -7.24 8.73 8.95
N GLN A 518 -8.16 7.82 8.69
CA GLN A 518 -9.60 8.10 8.72
C GLN A 518 -10.12 8.41 10.14
N LEU A 519 -9.60 7.76 11.16
CA LEU A 519 -9.95 8.02 12.55
C LEU A 519 -9.43 9.39 13.01
N LEU A 520 -8.14 9.67 12.77
CA LEU A 520 -7.52 10.95 13.14
C LEU A 520 -8.19 12.12 12.41
N SER A 521 -8.52 11.97 11.13
CA SER A 521 -9.22 12.99 10.34
C SER A 521 -10.62 13.33 10.87
N ARG A 522 -11.17 12.46 11.70
CA ARG A 522 -12.47 12.63 12.36
C ARG A 522 -12.35 12.88 13.87
N ASN A 523 -11.20 13.35 14.32
CA ASN A 523 -10.93 13.71 15.72
C ASN A 523 -11.08 12.55 16.72
N TYR A 524 -10.89 11.29 16.30
CA TYR A 524 -10.68 10.18 17.20
C TYR A 524 -9.21 10.11 17.59
N TYR A 525 -8.92 9.69 18.81
CA TYR A 525 -7.58 9.36 19.29
C TYR A 525 -7.33 7.87 19.13
N ILE A 526 -6.07 7.47 19.03
CA ILE A 526 -5.70 6.09 18.81
C ILE A 526 -4.92 5.53 19.98
N ALA A 527 -5.18 4.30 20.34
CA ALA A 527 -4.36 3.47 21.22
C ALA A 527 -3.93 2.20 20.47
N TYR A 528 -2.67 1.83 20.60
CA TYR A 528 -2.11 0.66 19.95
C TYR A 528 -1.09 -0.03 20.83
N GLY A 529 -1.16 -1.37 20.92
CA GLY A 529 -0.20 -2.21 21.65
C GLY A 529 0.81 -2.81 20.67
N GLY A 530 2.00 -2.22 20.53
CA GLY A 530 2.99 -2.72 19.59
C GLY A 530 4.43 -2.35 19.93
N THR A 531 5.38 -3.13 19.41
CA THR A 531 6.81 -2.87 19.55
C THR A 531 7.29 -1.92 18.47
N LEU A 532 8.20 -1.00 18.82
CA LEU A 532 8.92 -0.18 17.86
C LEU A 532 10.02 -1.00 17.17
N ALA A 533 10.24 -0.72 15.88
CA ALA A 533 11.45 -1.17 15.20
C ALA A 533 12.63 -0.28 15.62
N GLU A 534 13.85 -0.82 15.57
CA GLU A 534 15.05 -0.02 15.70
C GLU A 534 15.14 0.99 14.54
N LEU A 535 15.73 2.16 14.77
CA LEU A 535 15.69 3.29 13.82
C LEU A 535 16.37 2.99 12.47
N ASP A 536 17.28 2.02 12.45
CA ASP A 536 18.01 1.55 11.26
C ASP A 536 17.40 0.31 10.59
N GLN A 537 16.31 -0.23 11.15
CA GLN A 537 15.62 -1.41 10.61
C GLN A 537 14.41 -1.02 9.76
N PRO A 538 13.93 -1.93 8.88
CA PRO A 538 12.71 -1.71 8.13
C PRO A 538 11.53 -1.38 9.06
N LYS A 539 10.71 -0.41 8.65
CA LYS A 539 9.53 0.02 9.40
C LYS A 539 8.59 -1.18 9.65
N ASN A 540 8.18 -1.33 10.89
CA ASN A 540 7.13 -2.27 11.27
C ASN A 540 5.75 -1.57 11.31
N LEU A 541 4.69 -2.32 11.58
CA LEU A 541 3.32 -1.78 11.64
C LEU A 541 3.19 -0.59 12.61
N THR A 542 3.86 -0.64 13.77
CA THR A 542 3.85 0.46 14.74
C THR A 542 4.46 1.73 14.15
N MET A 543 5.60 1.62 13.46
CA MET A 543 6.23 2.76 12.80
C MET A 543 5.36 3.31 11.66
N SER A 544 4.74 2.45 10.87
CA SER A 544 3.81 2.86 9.79
C SER A 544 2.59 3.61 10.33
N LEU A 545 2.07 3.19 11.48
CA LEU A 545 0.99 3.88 12.18
C LEU A 545 1.43 5.27 12.67
N LEU A 546 2.62 5.35 13.27
CA LEU A 546 3.17 6.63 13.74
C LEU A 546 3.45 7.60 12.60
N ASP A 547 3.98 7.14 11.48
CA ASP A 547 4.17 7.95 10.27
C ASP A 547 2.83 8.49 9.73
N ALA A 548 1.80 7.64 9.70
CA ALA A 548 0.46 8.07 9.31
C ALA A 548 -0.10 9.15 10.26
N ALA A 549 0.17 9.00 11.55
CA ALA A 549 -0.24 9.97 12.57
C ALA A 549 0.58 11.26 12.53
N GLU A 550 1.89 11.19 12.23
CA GLU A 550 2.75 12.37 12.07
C GLU A 550 2.26 13.25 10.91
N GLY A 551 1.91 12.61 9.79
CA GLY A 551 1.27 13.31 8.69
C GLY A 551 0.01 14.07 9.10
N TRP A 552 -0.71 13.59 10.10
CA TRP A 552 -1.89 14.25 10.67
C TRP A 552 -1.56 15.36 11.67
N ARG A 553 -0.57 15.15 12.55
CA ARG A 553 -0.16 16.15 13.57
C ARG A 553 0.23 17.47 12.94
N SER A 554 1.03 17.45 11.87
CA SER A 554 1.44 18.67 11.17
C SER A 554 0.27 19.49 10.63
N THR A 555 -0.96 18.97 10.69
CA THR A 555 -2.18 19.58 10.18
C THR A 555 -3.08 20.12 11.28
N SER A 556 -3.13 19.49 12.45
CA SER A 556 -3.98 19.92 13.57
C SER A 556 -3.39 21.09 14.36
N ASP A 557 -2.05 21.23 14.34
CA ASP A 557 -1.34 22.31 15.04
C ASP A 557 -1.55 23.68 14.38
N PHE A 558 -2.00 23.72 13.12
CA PHE A 558 -2.31 24.94 12.38
C PHE A 558 -3.78 25.37 12.46
N ASP A 559 -4.65 24.56 13.06
CA ASP A 559 -6.09 24.90 13.28
C ASP A 559 -6.32 25.82 14.49
N LEU A 560 -5.25 26.24 15.16
CA LEU A 560 -5.30 27.25 16.19
C LEU A 560 -5.49 28.62 15.51
N GLU A 561 -6.44 29.40 15.99
CA GLU A 561 -6.66 30.77 15.53
C GLU A 561 -5.31 31.52 15.43
N PRO A 562 -5.08 32.32 14.38
CA PRO A 562 -3.78 32.95 14.12
C PRO A 562 -3.24 33.77 15.27
N ASP A 563 -4.10 34.17 16.22
CA ASP A 563 -3.72 34.95 17.41
C ASP A 563 -3.44 34.12 18.66
N ARG A 564 -3.65 32.79 18.62
CA ARG A 564 -3.27 31.90 19.71
C ARG A 564 -2.01 31.12 19.32
N GLN A 565 -0.86 31.54 19.84
CA GLN A 565 0.32 30.68 19.85
C GLN A 565 -0.07 29.38 20.55
N PRO A 566 0.19 28.20 19.92
CA PRO A 566 -0.08 26.91 20.54
C PRO A 566 0.68 26.88 21.86
N ASP A 567 -0.05 26.68 22.95
CA ASP A 567 0.58 26.42 24.24
C ASP A 567 1.34 25.08 24.12
N PRO A 568 2.68 25.06 24.07
CA PRO A 568 3.44 23.85 23.92
C PRO A 568 3.13 22.82 25.00
N VAL A 569 2.60 23.24 26.14
CA VAL A 569 2.18 22.36 27.24
C VAL A 569 0.90 21.59 26.88
N ASN A 570 -0.04 22.19 26.13
CA ASN A 570 -1.28 21.50 25.70
C ASN A 570 -1.02 20.47 24.60
N LEU A 571 -0.03 20.70 23.73
CA LEU A 571 0.39 19.71 22.71
C LEU A 571 1.04 18.47 23.33
N ILE A 572 1.73 18.64 24.47
CA ILE A 572 2.39 17.55 25.21
C ILE A 572 1.36 16.74 26.02
N ASN A 573 0.28 17.36 26.48
CA ASN A 573 -0.65 16.77 27.45
C ASN A 573 -1.70 15.83 26.86
N ALA A 574 -1.95 15.81 25.55
CA ALA A 574 -2.93 14.94 24.93
C ALA A 574 -2.52 14.48 23.51
N PRO A 575 -1.47 13.68 23.39
CA PRO A 575 -1.02 13.21 22.08
C PRO A 575 -2.10 12.35 21.41
N PRO A 576 -2.24 12.45 20.07
CA PRO A 576 -3.26 11.72 19.31
C PRO A 576 -3.09 10.21 19.36
N VAL A 577 -1.88 9.73 19.64
CA VAL A 577 -1.56 8.30 19.74
C VAL A 577 -1.07 7.96 21.14
N ARG A 578 -1.50 6.82 21.67
CA ARG A 578 -0.89 6.14 22.82
C ARG A 578 -0.37 4.78 22.38
N ASN A 579 0.90 4.54 22.59
CA ASN A 579 1.50 3.21 22.41
C ASN A 579 1.69 2.55 23.78
N TYR A 580 1.08 1.38 23.93
CA TYR A 580 1.18 0.56 25.14
C TYR A 580 2.24 -0.51 24.91
N ALA A 581 3.29 -0.52 25.69
CA ALA A 581 4.36 -1.48 25.61
C ALA A 581 4.48 -2.29 26.92
N ALA A 582 4.27 -3.59 26.80
CA ALA A 582 4.47 -4.52 27.90
C ALA A 582 5.95 -4.90 28.03
N TRP A 583 6.41 -5.15 29.26
CA TRP A 583 7.72 -5.72 29.52
C TRP A 583 7.91 -7.04 28.73
N PRO A 584 9.10 -7.33 28.14
CA PRO A 584 10.34 -6.52 28.09
C PRO A 584 10.41 -5.53 26.90
N ASN A 585 9.35 -5.41 26.09
CA ASN A 585 9.37 -4.59 24.90
C ASN A 585 9.39 -3.08 25.19
N ASP A 586 8.89 -2.66 26.36
CA ASP A 586 8.97 -1.29 26.84
C ASP A 586 10.42 -0.80 26.99
N GLN A 587 11.35 -1.70 27.30
CA GLN A 587 12.78 -1.42 27.44
C GLN A 587 13.45 -1.07 26.09
N LYS A 588 12.83 -1.43 24.96
CA LYS A 588 13.29 -1.08 23.62
C LYS A 588 12.91 0.36 23.23
N ILE A 589 12.06 1.02 23.99
CA ILE A 589 11.65 2.40 23.74
C ILE A 589 12.74 3.33 24.30
N THR A 590 13.62 3.77 23.43
CA THR A 590 14.75 4.63 23.79
C THR A 590 14.33 6.08 24.02
N SER A 591 15.23 6.88 24.61
CA SER A 591 15.06 8.34 24.71
C SER A 591 14.93 8.99 23.33
N SER A 592 15.63 8.46 22.31
CA SER A 592 15.52 8.93 20.94
C SER A 592 14.13 8.73 20.36
N HIS A 593 13.50 7.56 20.58
CA HIS A 593 12.11 7.32 20.17
C HIS A 593 11.15 8.31 20.86
N ARG A 594 11.31 8.54 22.17
CA ARG A 594 10.48 9.50 22.93
C ARG A 594 10.65 10.94 22.44
N ALA A 595 11.87 11.31 22.07
CA ALA A 595 12.15 12.64 21.52
C ALA A 595 11.60 12.80 20.10
N GLN A 596 11.79 11.80 19.24
CA GLN A 596 11.29 11.80 17.85
C GLN A 596 9.77 11.97 17.79
N PHE A 597 9.04 11.26 18.65
CA PHE A 597 7.57 11.26 18.64
C PHE A 597 6.96 12.14 19.75
N LEU A 598 7.73 13.11 20.27
CA LEU A 598 7.25 14.04 21.29
C LEU A 598 6.01 14.80 20.80
N GLY A 599 4.96 14.82 21.62
CA GLY A 599 3.69 15.44 21.28
C GLY A 599 2.84 14.69 20.23
N LEU A 600 3.37 13.65 19.58
CA LEU A 600 2.64 12.75 18.68
C LEU A 600 2.17 11.50 19.39
N CYS A 601 3.07 10.87 20.16
CA CYS A 601 2.82 9.59 20.81
C CYS A 601 3.23 9.64 22.30
N GLU A 602 2.28 9.24 23.15
CA GLU A 602 2.57 8.93 24.55
C GLU A 602 2.90 7.44 24.68
N PHE A 603 4.08 7.12 25.20
CA PHE A 603 4.52 5.75 25.41
C PHE A 603 4.21 5.31 26.83
N ILE A 604 3.27 4.38 26.98
CA ILE A 604 2.83 3.79 28.26
C ILE A 604 3.58 2.48 28.47
N SER A 605 4.53 2.48 29.38
CA SER A 605 5.22 1.26 29.82
C SER A 605 4.37 0.51 30.85
N VAL A 606 4.23 -0.79 30.69
CA VAL A 606 3.50 -1.65 31.61
C VAL A 606 4.42 -2.78 32.08
N GLU A 607 4.79 -2.69 33.35
CA GLU A 607 5.62 -3.67 34.02
C GLU A 607 4.80 -4.34 35.13
N PRO A 608 4.66 -5.67 35.12
CA PRO A 608 3.87 -6.35 36.14
C PRO A 608 4.57 -6.32 37.50
N GLN A 609 3.80 -6.46 38.56
CA GLN A 609 4.32 -6.59 39.93
C GLN A 609 5.31 -7.76 40.02
N ALA A 610 6.29 -7.65 40.91
CA ALA A 610 7.48 -8.49 41.04
C ALA A 610 7.20 -10.02 40.89
N VAL A 611 7.35 -10.49 39.66
CA VAL A 611 7.34 -11.92 39.33
C VAL A 611 8.76 -12.32 38.98
N MET A 612 9.32 -13.33 39.63
CA MET A 612 10.73 -13.72 39.45
C MET A 612 11.00 -14.46 38.15
N ASP A 613 9.98 -15.12 37.56
CA ASP A 613 10.12 -15.87 36.31
C ASP A 613 9.90 -14.97 35.10
N PRO A 614 10.86 -14.88 34.18
CA PRO A 614 10.76 -13.96 33.03
C PRO A 614 9.63 -14.28 32.03
N ASP A 615 9.31 -15.57 31.81
CA ASP A 615 8.26 -15.94 30.85
C ASP A 615 6.87 -15.69 31.43
N ARG A 616 6.67 -15.96 32.72
CA ARG A 616 5.46 -15.60 33.45
C ARG A 616 5.31 -14.09 33.52
N LYS A 617 6.39 -13.36 33.85
CA LYS A 617 6.41 -11.90 33.88
C LYS A 617 5.96 -11.29 32.55
N LYS A 618 6.43 -11.85 31.43
CA LYS A 618 6.04 -11.39 30.09
C LYS A 618 4.56 -11.62 29.79
N ALA A 619 4.03 -12.79 30.13
CA ALA A 619 2.62 -13.12 29.92
C ALA A 619 1.69 -12.25 30.78
N ASP A 620 2.03 -12.04 32.05
CA ASP A 620 1.27 -11.19 32.97
C ASP A 620 1.34 -9.71 32.55
N ALA A 621 2.52 -9.22 32.08
CA ALA A 621 2.67 -7.88 31.54
C ALA A 621 1.79 -7.61 30.31
N LEU A 622 1.63 -8.61 29.44
CA LEU A 622 0.73 -8.51 28.28
C LEU A 622 -0.73 -8.42 28.70
N THR A 623 -1.17 -9.23 29.69
CA THR A 623 -2.53 -9.19 30.23
C THR A 623 -2.82 -7.84 30.87
N GLU A 624 -1.90 -7.33 31.71
CA GLU A 624 -2.04 -6.04 32.38
C GLU A 624 -2.06 -4.88 31.38
N MET A 625 -1.21 -4.92 30.35
CA MET A 625 -1.21 -3.95 29.26
C MET A 625 -2.57 -3.91 28.54
N ARG A 626 -3.16 -5.08 28.21
CA ARG A 626 -4.45 -5.18 27.53
C ARG A 626 -5.59 -4.66 28.40
N THR A 627 -5.58 -4.97 29.70
CA THR A 627 -6.54 -4.48 30.69
C THR A 627 -6.45 -2.97 30.83
N LYS A 628 -5.24 -2.41 30.95
CA LYS A 628 -5.03 -0.96 31.02
C LYS A 628 -5.51 -0.27 29.76
N MET A 629 -5.16 -0.82 28.58
CA MET A 629 -5.62 -0.26 27.30
C MET A 629 -7.14 -0.31 27.16
N ALA A 630 -7.80 -1.38 27.67
CA ALA A 630 -9.25 -1.49 27.67
C ALA A 630 -9.90 -0.44 28.56
N SER A 631 -9.34 -0.14 29.74
CA SER A 631 -9.86 0.89 30.64
C SER A 631 -9.73 2.31 30.06
N ASP A 632 -8.60 2.59 29.40
CA ASP A 632 -8.24 3.91 28.89
C ASP A 632 -8.94 4.30 27.57
N CYS A 633 -9.60 3.33 26.90
CA CYS A 633 -10.23 3.51 25.59
C CYS A 633 -11.76 3.47 25.67
N GLY A 634 -12.40 4.14 24.72
CA GLY A 634 -13.86 4.15 24.59
C GLY A 634 -14.40 2.95 23.80
N VAL A 635 -13.60 2.40 22.89
CA VAL A 635 -13.98 1.31 21.98
C VAL A 635 -12.73 0.56 21.51
N ARG A 636 -12.88 -0.70 21.14
CA ARG A 636 -11.81 -1.51 20.56
C ARG A 636 -12.20 -2.04 19.18
N ILE A 637 -11.26 -2.03 18.25
CA ILE A 637 -11.38 -2.61 16.90
C ILE A 637 -10.39 -3.75 16.78
N LEU A 638 -10.88 -4.95 16.46
CA LEU A 638 -10.11 -6.19 16.35
C LEU A 638 -10.15 -6.73 14.93
N PHE A 639 -9.00 -7.04 14.31
CA PHE A 639 -8.93 -7.66 12.99
C PHE A 639 -7.67 -8.51 12.80
N GLY A 640 -7.80 -9.60 12.04
CA GLY A 640 -6.72 -10.58 11.86
C GLY A 640 -6.40 -11.28 13.19
N GLY A 641 -5.16 -11.19 13.63
CA GLY A 641 -4.66 -11.76 14.90
C GLY A 641 -4.08 -13.14 14.75
N LYS A 642 -3.00 -13.40 15.50
CA LYS A 642 -2.35 -14.71 15.54
C LYS A 642 -3.22 -15.76 16.19
N ILE A 643 -3.29 -16.93 15.57
CA ILE A 643 -3.93 -18.13 16.10
C ILE A 643 -2.91 -18.98 16.83
N HIS A 644 -1.64 -18.97 16.34
CA HIS A 644 -0.54 -19.74 16.92
C HIS A 644 0.68 -18.85 17.23
N GLY A 645 1.57 -19.33 18.09
CA GLY A 645 2.85 -18.65 18.34
C GLY A 645 2.74 -17.29 19.08
N TRP A 646 1.71 -17.06 19.87
CA TRP A 646 1.58 -15.86 20.70
C TRP A 646 2.46 -15.93 21.96
N SER A 647 2.71 -14.78 22.57
CA SER A 647 3.62 -14.64 23.73
C SER A 647 2.92 -14.54 25.08
N GLY A 648 1.60 -14.33 25.12
CA GLY A 648 0.81 -14.19 26.35
C GLY A 648 0.28 -15.52 26.90
N TRP A 649 -0.72 -15.45 27.77
CA TRP A 649 -1.44 -16.61 28.27
C TRP A 649 -2.43 -17.19 27.26
N LEU A 650 -3.04 -16.32 26.45
CA LEU A 650 -4.07 -16.61 25.48
C LEU A 650 -3.70 -15.98 24.13
N PRO A 651 -4.37 -16.36 23.01
CA PRO A 651 -4.29 -15.63 21.77
C PRO A 651 -4.57 -14.14 21.99
N GLY A 652 -3.69 -13.27 21.49
CA GLY A 652 -3.71 -11.85 21.84
C GLY A 652 -5.06 -11.17 21.67
N LEU A 653 -5.69 -11.36 20.49
CA LEU A 653 -6.99 -10.76 20.20
C LEU A 653 -8.12 -11.35 21.04
N ALA A 654 -8.06 -12.64 21.37
CA ALA A 654 -9.05 -13.24 22.26
C ALA A 654 -8.98 -12.60 23.66
N GLU A 655 -7.79 -12.45 24.23
CA GLU A 655 -7.61 -11.79 25.51
C GLU A 655 -8.02 -10.32 25.48
N GLU A 656 -7.79 -9.62 24.37
CA GLU A 656 -8.21 -8.23 24.18
C GLU A 656 -9.73 -8.08 24.05
N LEU A 657 -10.42 -9.06 23.44
CA LEU A 657 -11.88 -9.14 23.45
C LEU A 657 -12.40 -9.26 24.89
N LEU A 658 -11.86 -10.22 25.66
CA LEU A 658 -12.27 -10.48 27.03
C LEU A 658 -12.07 -9.25 27.93
N THR A 659 -10.88 -8.65 27.90
CA THR A 659 -10.57 -7.47 28.74
C THR A 659 -11.41 -6.25 28.37
N SER A 660 -11.75 -6.09 27.09
CA SER A 660 -12.64 -5.00 26.67
C SER A 660 -14.08 -5.23 27.08
N HIS A 661 -14.56 -6.48 26.99
CA HIS A 661 -15.89 -6.86 27.45
C HIS A 661 -16.01 -6.66 28.95
N GLU A 662 -15.03 -7.12 29.78
CA GLU A 662 -14.97 -6.90 31.21
C GLU A 662 -15.00 -5.41 31.60
N ALA A 663 -14.31 -4.59 30.83
CA ALA A 663 -14.32 -3.14 30.99
C ALA A 663 -15.63 -2.46 30.47
N GLY A 664 -16.61 -3.24 30.01
CA GLY A 664 -17.89 -2.75 29.49
C GLY A 664 -17.76 -1.92 28.21
N LYS A 665 -16.69 -2.12 27.43
CA LYS A 665 -16.41 -1.35 26.21
C LYS A 665 -17.00 -2.01 24.98
N PRO A 666 -17.53 -1.23 24.02
CA PRO A 666 -17.90 -1.75 22.70
C PRO A 666 -16.69 -2.34 22.00
N VAL A 667 -16.91 -3.43 21.26
CA VAL A 667 -15.89 -4.07 20.42
C VAL A 667 -16.40 -4.23 19.00
N LEU A 668 -15.63 -3.76 18.02
CA LEU A 668 -15.87 -3.99 16.60
C LEU A 668 -14.94 -5.13 16.15
N LEU A 669 -15.54 -6.26 15.79
CA LEU A 669 -14.83 -7.48 15.42
C LEU A 669 -14.94 -7.70 13.90
N LEU A 670 -13.83 -7.52 13.18
CA LEU A 670 -13.79 -7.63 11.73
C LEU A 670 -13.47 -9.07 11.32
N SER A 671 -14.48 -9.84 10.97
CA SER A 671 -14.35 -11.25 10.57
C SER A 671 -13.79 -11.44 9.17
N GLY A 672 -14.03 -10.49 8.25
CA GLY A 672 -13.59 -10.58 6.85
C GLY A 672 -12.07 -10.55 6.66
N PHE A 673 -11.30 -10.24 7.72
CA PHE A 673 -9.83 -10.17 7.68
C PHE A 673 -9.13 -11.39 8.30
N GLY A 674 -9.84 -12.51 8.46
CA GLY A 674 -9.25 -13.78 8.87
C GLY A 674 -8.66 -13.79 10.28
N GLY A 675 -7.80 -14.76 10.54
CA GLY A 675 -7.07 -14.90 11.79
C GLY A 675 -7.97 -15.17 13.01
N CYS A 676 -7.48 -14.81 14.19
CA CYS A 676 -8.20 -15.00 15.47
C CYS A 676 -9.54 -14.24 15.50
N ALA A 677 -9.63 -13.06 14.86
CA ALA A 677 -10.86 -12.29 14.80
C ALA A 677 -11.99 -13.02 14.06
N ALA A 678 -11.66 -13.68 12.94
CA ALA A 678 -12.64 -14.48 12.20
C ALA A 678 -13.15 -15.67 13.03
N LEU A 679 -12.26 -16.40 13.69
CA LEU A 679 -12.63 -17.54 14.54
C LEU A 679 -13.55 -17.14 15.71
N LEU A 680 -13.27 -16.01 16.34
CA LEU A 680 -14.12 -15.47 17.41
C LEU A 680 -15.50 -15.07 16.87
N ALA A 681 -15.55 -14.46 15.69
CA ALA A 681 -16.81 -14.07 15.06
C ALA A 681 -17.65 -15.30 14.64
N GLU A 682 -17.02 -16.34 14.09
CA GLU A 682 -17.68 -17.60 13.74
C GLU A 682 -18.29 -18.26 14.99
N TYR A 683 -17.54 -18.31 16.09
CA TYR A 683 -18.04 -18.82 17.36
C TYR A 683 -19.27 -18.02 17.81
N LEU A 684 -19.18 -16.69 17.86
CA LEU A 684 -20.28 -15.83 18.31
C LEU A 684 -21.53 -15.94 17.42
N LYS A 685 -21.39 -16.22 16.13
CA LYS A 685 -22.52 -16.45 15.22
C LYS A 685 -23.17 -17.82 15.36
N GLY A 686 -22.65 -18.68 16.22
CA GLY A 686 -23.22 -20.00 16.46
C GLY A 686 -22.82 -21.07 15.45
N ALA A 687 -21.70 -20.91 14.76
CA ALA A 687 -21.17 -21.86 13.77
C ALA A 687 -20.58 -23.17 14.37
N GLY A 688 -20.99 -23.55 15.59
CA GLY A 688 -20.50 -24.72 16.33
C GLY A 688 -19.67 -24.32 17.55
N GLY A 689 -19.29 -25.25 18.41
CA GLY A 689 -18.54 -24.96 19.64
C GLY A 689 -17.25 -24.16 19.45
N LEU A 690 -16.57 -23.85 20.56
CA LEU A 690 -15.31 -23.10 20.51
C LEU A 690 -14.35 -23.71 19.47
N PRO A 691 -13.85 -22.92 18.47
CA PRO A 691 -12.96 -23.43 17.44
C PRO A 691 -11.77 -24.18 18.04
N LEU A 692 -11.43 -25.34 17.46
CA LEU A 692 -10.30 -26.15 17.93
C LEU A 692 -9.00 -25.34 18.03
N ALA A 693 -8.77 -24.42 17.08
CA ALA A 693 -7.61 -23.53 17.06
C ALA A 693 -7.52 -22.59 18.29
N LEU A 694 -8.62 -22.34 18.99
CA LEU A 694 -8.68 -21.58 20.24
C LEU A 694 -8.77 -22.49 21.46
N SER A 695 -8.77 -23.80 21.27
CA SER A 695 -8.84 -24.77 22.36
C SER A 695 -7.46 -25.08 22.92
N PHE A 696 -7.42 -25.38 24.21
CA PHE A 696 -6.18 -25.81 24.86
C PHE A 696 -5.60 -27.10 24.26
N SER A 697 -6.45 -27.99 23.76
CA SER A 697 -6.03 -29.25 23.12
C SER A 697 -5.30 -29.02 21.79
N ASP A 698 -5.66 -27.97 21.04
CA ASP A 698 -4.98 -27.64 19.77
C ASP A 698 -3.66 -26.93 20.01
N GLU A 699 -3.56 -26.09 21.02
CA GLU A 699 -2.28 -25.51 21.46
C GLU A 699 -1.26 -26.62 21.75
N LEU A 700 -1.70 -27.74 22.38
CA LEU A 700 -0.84 -28.87 22.70
C LEU A 700 -0.27 -29.61 21.47
N LYS A 701 -1.00 -29.60 20.36
CA LYS A 701 -0.59 -30.30 19.12
C LYS A 701 0.44 -29.52 18.30
N HIS A 702 0.41 -28.20 18.37
CA HIS A 702 1.17 -27.31 17.48
C HIS A 702 2.42 -26.71 18.12
N ARG A 703 2.65 -26.92 19.41
CA ARG A 703 3.89 -26.49 20.07
C ARG A 703 4.72 -27.68 20.51
N ASP A 704 6.02 -27.59 20.24
CA ASP A 704 6.99 -28.51 20.79
C ASP A 704 6.88 -28.49 22.33
N PRO A 705 6.67 -29.64 23.00
CA PRO A 705 6.61 -29.69 24.46
C PRO A 705 7.78 -29.01 25.16
N GLY A 706 8.96 -28.96 24.53
CA GLY A 706 10.13 -28.24 25.03
C GLY A 706 10.05 -26.71 24.96
N GLU A 707 9.18 -26.15 24.10
CA GLU A 707 9.05 -24.68 23.97
C GLU A 707 8.10 -24.05 24.98
N TRP A 708 7.15 -24.77 25.50
CA TRP A 708 6.13 -24.23 26.39
C TRP A 708 6.16 -24.73 27.83
N LEU A 709 6.99 -25.71 28.11
CA LEU A 709 7.40 -26.06 29.47
C LEU A 709 8.62 -25.23 29.92
N LYS A 710 8.71 -23.96 29.46
CA LYS A 710 9.73 -23.06 29.98
C LYS A 710 9.54 -22.89 31.50
N PRO A 711 10.64 -22.78 32.25
CA PRO A 711 10.58 -22.64 33.72
C PRO A 711 9.61 -21.51 34.11
N GLY A 712 8.65 -21.80 34.97
CA GLY A 712 7.74 -20.83 35.57
C GLY A 712 6.32 -20.75 35.02
N THR A 713 6.02 -21.34 33.83
CA THR A 713 4.63 -21.48 33.36
C THR A 713 4.21 -22.94 33.44
N SER A 714 3.42 -23.31 34.44
CA SER A 714 2.91 -24.67 34.53
C SER A 714 1.80 -24.91 33.51
N ARG A 715 1.72 -26.14 32.99
CA ARG A 715 0.61 -26.60 32.12
C ARG A 715 -0.74 -26.31 32.81
N GLN A 716 -0.79 -26.43 34.14
CA GLN A 716 -1.98 -26.19 34.94
C GLN A 716 -2.40 -24.72 34.92
N ASP A 717 -1.47 -23.77 34.97
CA ASP A 717 -1.78 -22.34 34.90
C ASP A 717 -2.41 -21.98 33.56
N ARG A 718 -1.85 -22.49 32.46
CA ARG A 718 -2.43 -22.27 31.11
C ARG A 718 -3.81 -22.93 30.99
N GLN A 719 -3.97 -24.15 31.45
CA GLN A 719 -5.26 -24.82 31.42
C GLN A 719 -6.31 -24.02 32.18
N THR A 720 -5.97 -23.49 33.35
CA THR A 720 -6.85 -22.63 34.16
C THR A 720 -7.23 -21.34 33.37
N LYS A 721 -6.28 -20.71 32.69
CA LYS A 721 -6.55 -19.54 31.89
C LYS A 721 -7.46 -19.83 30.70
N TYR A 722 -7.26 -20.98 30.02
CA TYR A 722 -8.15 -21.41 28.92
C TYR A 722 -9.57 -21.76 29.42
N GLN A 723 -9.71 -22.39 30.56
CA GLN A 723 -11.02 -22.65 31.18
C GLN A 723 -11.73 -21.33 31.49
N SER A 724 -11.04 -20.38 32.11
CA SER A 724 -11.57 -19.04 32.35
C SER A 724 -11.98 -18.33 31.05
N MET A 725 -11.16 -18.43 30.01
CA MET A 725 -11.49 -17.89 28.70
C MET A 725 -12.76 -18.52 28.13
N THR A 726 -12.87 -19.85 28.17
CA THR A 726 -14.04 -20.57 27.63
C THR A 726 -15.32 -20.13 28.34
N THR A 727 -15.33 -20.12 29.69
CA THR A 727 -16.47 -19.65 30.47
C THR A 727 -16.84 -18.21 30.17
N HIS A 728 -15.86 -17.34 29.96
CA HIS A 728 -16.11 -15.96 29.61
C HIS A 728 -16.68 -15.81 28.19
N LEU A 729 -16.15 -16.58 27.22
CA LEU A 729 -16.68 -16.59 25.85
C LEU A 729 -18.12 -17.15 25.80
N GLU A 730 -18.45 -18.15 26.60
CA GLU A 730 -19.83 -18.64 26.73
C GLU A 730 -20.78 -17.56 27.23
N ARG A 731 -20.36 -16.74 28.22
CA ARG A 731 -21.14 -15.58 28.67
C ARG A 731 -21.32 -14.55 27.55
N ILE A 732 -20.24 -14.19 26.82
CA ILE A 732 -20.30 -13.28 25.70
C ILE A 732 -21.21 -13.82 24.58
N TYR A 733 -21.16 -15.12 24.32
CA TYR A 733 -22.04 -15.80 23.37
C TYR A 733 -23.52 -15.64 23.75
N ALA A 734 -23.86 -15.88 25.03
CA ALA A 734 -25.22 -15.72 25.52
C ALA A 734 -25.69 -14.26 25.37
N GLU A 735 -24.87 -13.29 25.79
CA GLU A 735 -25.17 -11.86 25.66
C GLU A 735 -25.28 -11.40 24.17
N TYR A 736 -24.54 -12.03 23.27
CA TYR A 736 -24.64 -11.72 21.82
C TYR A 736 -25.98 -12.18 21.25
N HIS A 737 -26.44 -13.36 21.64
CA HIS A 737 -27.70 -13.94 21.17
C HIS A 737 -28.96 -13.36 21.84
N ASP A 738 -28.87 -12.85 23.06
CA ASP A 738 -29.98 -12.15 23.72
C ASP A 738 -30.05 -10.65 23.38
N GLY A 739 -29.08 -10.14 22.60
CA GLY A 739 -29.04 -8.76 22.10
C GLY A 739 -28.52 -7.73 23.13
N THR A 740 -27.95 -8.19 24.27
CA THR A 740 -27.37 -7.28 25.29
C THR A 740 -25.88 -7.01 25.06
N SER A 741 -25.22 -7.76 24.15
CA SER A 741 -23.81 -7.62 23.84
C SER A 741 -23.47 -6.28 23.20
N ARG A 742 -22.30 -5.76 23.56
CA ARG A 742 -21.68 -4.57 22.93
C ARG A 742 -20.67 -4.94 21.84
N ILE A 743 -20.74 -6.17 21.32
CA ILE A 743 -19.86 -6.65 20.24
C ILE A 743 -20.60 -6.49 18.89
N HIS A 744 -19.96 -5.80 17.96
CA HIS A 744 -20.45 -5.59 16.62
C HIS A 744 -19.56 -6.34 15.64
N ILE A 745 -20.08 -7.38 14.99
CA ILE A 745 -19.36 -8.14 13.99
C ILE A 745 -19.49 -7.46 12.63
N ILE A 746 -18.36 -7.28 11.96
CA ILE A 746 -18.25 -6.66 10.63
C ILE A 746 -17.68 -7.72 9.69
N ASP A 747 -18.49 -8.18 8.74
CA ASP A 747 -18.15 -9.28 7.82
C ASP A 747 -17.50 -8.81 6.51
N GLU A 748 -17.29 -7.50 6.37
CA GLU A 748 -16.71 -6.94 5.16
C GLU A 748 -15.25 -7.37 4.98
N ALA A 749 -14.94 -7.99 3.84
CA ALA A 749 -13.57 -8.34 3.44
C ALA A 749 -12.91 -7.26 2.57
N ASN A 750 -13.69 -6.28 2.10
CA ASN A 750 -13.19 -5.11 1.37
C ASN A 750 -12.80 -4.01 2.36
N GLU A 751 -11.56 -3.54 2.30
CA GLU A 751 -11.02 -2.57 3.27
C GLU A 751 -11.82 -1.27 3.29
N THR A 752 -12.24 -0.74 2.13
CA THR A 752 -13.00 0.52 2.05
C THR A 752 -14.40 0.36 2.65
N ALA A 753 -15.08 -0.75 2.36
CA ALA A 753 -16.37 -1.06 2.94
C ALA A 753 -16.28 -1.28 4.46
N ALA A 754 -15.26 -2.00 4.92
CA ALA A 754 -15.00 -2.21 6.35
C ALA A 754 -14.78 -0.88 7.08
N ILE A 755 -13.94 0.02 6.55
CA ILE A 755 -13.73 1.36 7.11
C ILE A 755 -15.05 2.16 7.16
N ALA A 756 -15.86 2.12 6.11
CA ALA A 756 -17.15 2.81 6.08
C ALA A 756 -18.09 2.30 7.19
N VAL A 757 -18.21 0.99 7.36
CA VAL A 757 -19.03 0.37 8.42
C VAL A 757 -18.48 0.71 9.81
N ILE A 758 -17.17 0.69 10.01
CA ILE A 758 -16.51 1.11 11.25
C ILE A 758 -16.90 2.56 11.59
N LEU A 759 -16.70 3.47 10.65
CA LEU A 759 -16.98 4.90 10.86
C LEU A 759 -18.47 5.16 11.15
N ALA A 760 -19.37 4.49 10.43
CA ALA A 760 -20.81 4.56 10.69
C ALA A 760 -21.17 4.03 12.09
N THR A 761 -20.56 2.92 12.51
CA THR A 761 -20.79 2.34 13.84
C THR A 761 -20.25 3.24 14.95
N LEU A 762 -19.04 3.79 14.78
CA LEU A 762 -18.47 4.76 15.75
C LEU A 762 -19.33 6.01 15.88
N SER A 763 -19.89 6.53 14.79
CA SER A 763 -20.79 7.69 14.82
C SER A 763 -22.09 7.42 15.56
N ARG A 764 -22.60 6.19 15.52
CA ARG A 764 -23.78 5.75 16.32
C ARG A 764 -23.45 5.55 17.79
N LEU A 765 -22.30 4.95 18.10
CA LEU A 765 -21.86 4.71 19.46
C LEU A 765 -21.48 6.00 20.21
N PHE A 766 -20.96 6.98 19.48
CA PHE A 766 -20.47 8.26 20.01
C PHE A 766 -21.05 9.43 19.20
N PRO A 767 -22.37 9.68 19.32
CA PRO A 767 -23.01 10.78 18.59
C PRO A 767 -22.40 12.12 19.03
N ARG A 768 -22.05 12.94 18.06
CA ARG A 768 -21.59 14.31 18.32
C ARG A 768 -22.77 15.16 18.68
N ALA A 769 -22.61 16.03 19.69
CA ALA A 769 -23.62 17.06 19.96
C ALA A 769 -23.81 17.90 18.68
N ALA A 770 -25.05 18.10 18.29
CA ALA A 770 -25.35 19.08 17.24
C ALA A 770 -24.75 20.44 17.63
N PRO A 771 -24.12 21.20 16.70
CA PRO A 771 -23.73 22.56 17.01
C PRO A 771 -24.99 23.29 17.52
N GLY A 772 -24.92 23.71 18.79
CA GLY A 772 -26.06 24.38 19.43
C GLY A 772 -26.49 25.54 18.54
N GLY A 773 -27.77 25.52 18.14
CA GLY A 773 -28.37 26.68 17.57
C GLY A 773 -28.42 27.77 18.67
N GLU A 774 -27.57 28.77 18.54
CA GLU A 774 -27.77 30.09 19.08
C GLU A 774 -28.31 31.01 17.98
#